data_f0c352f889e876069fab6653565394df
#
_entry.id   f0c352f889e876069fab6653565394df
#
_cell.length_a   1.000
_cell.length_b   1.000
_cell.length_c   1.000
_cell.angle_alpha   90.00
_cell.angle_beta   90.00
_cell.angle_gamma   90.00
#
_symmetry.space_group_name_H-M   'P 1'
#
loop_
_entity.id
_entity.type
_entity.pdbx_description
1 polymer ?
#
loop_
_entity_poly.entity_id
_entity_poly.type
_entity_poly.pdbx_seq_one_letter_code
_entity_poly.pdbx_strand_id
1 'polypeptide(L)'
;MATLVLTAVGTAIGGPIGGAIGAMIGQTVDQNILFKPKGREGPRLTELSVQTSSYGTQIPKLFGTMRVAGSVIWATDLIEHRARSGGGKGRPSVTTYSYTASFAVALSARPILGVGRIWADGKLLRGAAGDWKSATTFRLHLGGEDQPPDPLIASAEGSAATPAHRGIAYAVFEDLALEDFGNRIPSLTFEVTADAGPVAIGAVAQAASGGIVRDAGAATALDGFSAYGDTTRAVIDALGRIGGCRFAPVGDAIEMRGAGMGPLLTIEDDGVKRDRSIRPIETVPQAISVAYYDPARDYQTGVQRAARPGAGERRETVDAPAALGAGAAKAVATAMLARAETERVGRRVKGDVTALAIGPGDRVAIAGETGRWRVATATLEGMATTLELVAERAATLPASASPGRSLGAPDAVAGTTILHAFELPALDEALLGEPRLLVAAAGTGAGWRRAALRYSLDDGASWTAIGGTALPATLGALADALPAGPVTLLDRRGEILVDLAHDGMVLSGADAGAVDRGANLALVGDELVQFAAAEQLAPCRWRLRDLSRGRRGTVAVAHEAGARFVLIEPETVTAVSLGASPGQAVQVAADAVGDTAEVVAMLTGASILPPAPVRLEVAVQGDGSALVRWRRRGRGDWRWRDGADTPLGEEREQYRVTVTPAALPARVAIVDTAMLSISATERAAGPVTVEVAQIGTNGASPTAAITF
;
A
#
# COMPACT_ATOMS: atom_id res chain seq x y z
N MET A 1 26.55 32.01 27.34
CA MET A 1 26.63 33.33 28.03
C MET A 1 26.68 33.15 29.54
N ALA A 2 25.81 32.36 30.15
CA ALA A 2 25.87 32.09 31.60
C ALA A 2 27.16 31.37 32.00
N THR A 3 27.71 30.49 31.16
CA THR A 3 28.98 29.79 31.40
C THR A 3 30.13 30.82 31.59
N LEU A 4 30.26 31.82 30.71
CA LEU A 4 31.33 32.82 30.81
C LEU A 4 31.21 33.67 32.08
N VAL A 5 30.00 34.10 32.40
CA VAL A 5 29.76 34.95 33.58
C VAL A 5 30.00 34.17 34.87
N LEU A 6 29.45 32.96 34.99
CA LEU A 6 29.61 32.16 36.20
C LEU A 6 31.02 31.60 36.35
N THR A 7 31.77 31.36 35.28
CA THR A 7 33.19 31.01 35.35
C THR A 7 34.01 32.20 35.89
N ALA A 8 33.77 33.40 35.36
CA ALA A 8 34.49 34.61 35.81
C ALA A 8 34.20 34.93 37.28
N VAL A 9 32.94 34.88 37.71
CA VAL A 9 32.54 35.13 39.11
C VAL A 9 33.08 34.02 40.03
N GLY A 10 32.97 32.75 39.60
CA GLY A 10 33.50 31.60 40.37
C GLY A 10 35.01 31.68 40.53
N THR A 11 35.76 32.09 39.50
CA THR A 11 37.21 32.28 39.58
C THR A 11 37.59 33.43 40.51
N ALA A 12 36.82 34.53 40.48
CA ALA A 12 37.07 35.69 41.37
C ALA A 12 36.85 35.40 42.86
N ILE A 13 35.92 34.49 43.20
CA ILE A 13 35.55 34.18 44.59
C ILE A 13 36.29 32.93 45.11
N GLY A 14 36.50 31.91 44.34
CA GLY A 14 37.00 30.58 44.75
C GLY A 14 38.23 30.10 43.95
N GLY A 15 38.93 30.98 43.25
CA GLY A 15 40.11 30.63 42.45
C GLY A 15 39.82 29.62 41.31
N PRO A 16 40.81 28.83 40.86
CA PRO A 16 40.62 27.92 39.74
C PRO A 16 39.53 26.86 39.95
N ILE A 17 39.31 26.40 41.17
CA ILE A 17 38.28 25.43 41.54
C ILE A 17 36.89 26.08 41.47
N GLY A 18 36.75 27.31 42.00
CA GLY A 18 35.50 28.08 41.88
C GLY A 18 35.13 28.38 40.42
N GLY A 19 36.14 28.66 39.59
CA GLY A 19 35.96 28.81 38.12
C GLY A 19 35.43 27.55 37.45
N ALA A 20 35.97 26.38 37.79
CA ALA A 20 35.50 25.11 37.23
C ALA A 20 34.05 24.77 37.63
N ILE A 21 33.67 25.02 38.88
CA ILE A 21 32.29 24.84 39.38
C ILE A 21 31.36 25.88 38.70
N GLY A 22 31.79 27.11 38.58
CA GLY A 22 31.04 28.18 37.88
C GLY A 22 30.83 27.86 36.39
N ALA A 23 31.83 27.23 35.73
CA ALA A 23 31.71 26.77 34.35
C ALA A 23 30.70 25.65 34.19
N MET A 24 30.71 24.65 35.09
CA MET A 24 29.73 23.53 35.07
C MET A 24 28.30 24.03 35.29
N ILE A 25 28.07 24.90 36.27
CA ILE A 25 26.74 25.45 36.52
C ILE A 25 26.31 26.33 35.35
N GLY A 26 27.19 27.14 34.80
CA GLY A 26 26.95 28.00 33.65
C GLY A 26 26.61 27.21 32.38
N GLN A 27 27.32 26.11 32.14
CA GLN A 27 27.04 25.20 31.00
C GLN A 27 25.67 24.55 31.13
N THR A 28 25.27 24.13 32.33
CA THR A 28 23.93 23.59 32.58
C THR A 28 22.83 24.61 32.36
N VAL A 29 23.04 25.88 32.75
CA VAL A 29 22.10 26.96 32.51
C VAL A 29 22.04 27.35 31.02
N ASP A 30 23.20 27.41 30.34
CA ASP A 30 23.23 27.67 28.90
C ASP A 30 22.51 26.57 28.11
N GLN A 31 22.74 25.30 28.41
CA GLN A 31 22.12 24.18 27.67
C GLN A 31 20.62 23.98 27.97
N ASN A 32 20.20 24.19 29.22
CA ASN A 32 18.82 23.85 29.61
C ASN A 32 17.86 25.06 29.62
N ILE A 33 18.38 26.30 29.68
CA ILE A 33 17.56 27.50 29.80
C ILE A 33 17.75 28.45 28.61
N LEU A 34 19.00 28.77 28.24
CA LEU A 34 19.30 29.79 27.22
C LEU A 34 19.35 29.22 25.79
N PHE A 35 19.84 28.00 25.63
CA PHE A 35 19.99 27.34 24.33
C PHE A 35 19.18 26.06 24.26
N LYS A 36 17.91 26.10 24.74
CA LYS A 36 17.00 24.96 24.48
C LYS A 36 16.92 24.73 22.98
N PRO A 37 17.23 23.50 22.49
CA PRO A 37 17.03 23.20 21.07
C PRO A 37 15.56 23.44 20.71
N LYS A 38 15.30 24.33 19.78
CA LYS A 38 13.94 24.53 19.24
C LYS A 38 13.52 23.25 18.54
N GLY A 39 12.31 22.77 18.84
CA GLY A 39 11.70 21.66 18.10
C GLY A 39 11.68 22.00 16.60
N ARG A 40 11.95 21.00 15.75
CA ARG A 40 11.77 21.14 14.31
C ARG A 40 10.30 20.93 14.00
N GLU A 41 9.68 21.87 13.29
CA GLU A 41 8.34 21.73 12.73
C GLU A 41 8.47 21.22 11.30
N GLY A 42 7.70 20.18 10.96
CA GLY A 42 7.55 19.71 9.59
C GLY A 42 6.78 20.73 8.74
N PRO A 43 6.75 20.53 7.41
CA PRO A 43 6.00 21.40 6.51
C PRO A 43 4.51 21.41 6.90
N ARG A 44 3.94 22.60 6.94
CA ARG A 44 2.54 22.86 7.25
C ARG A 44 1.82 23.35 6.00
N LEU A 45 0.63 22.80 5.75
CA LEU A 45 -0.18 23.21 4.60
C LEU A 45 -0.77 24.60 4.88
N THR A 46 -0.58 25.54 3.94
CA THR A 46 -1.10 26.90 4.04
C THR A 46 -2.36 27.14 3.22
N GLU A 47 -2.62 26.28 2.21
CA GLU A 47 -3.76 26.41 1.32
C GLU A 47 -4.36 25.02 0.99
N LEU A 48 -5.69 24.97 0.86
CA LEU A 48 -6.44 23.79 0.46
C LEU A 48 -6.37 23.65 -1.07
N SER A 49 -5.63 22.67 -1.57
CA SER A 49 -5.63 22.30 -2.99
C SER A 49 -6.62 21.15 -3.20
N VAL A 50 -7.82 21.48 -3.66
CA VAL A 50 -8.88 20.50 -3.95
C VAL A 50 -9.00 20.31 -5.46
N GLN A 51 -9.29 19.09 -5.90
CA GLN A 51 -9.76 18.85 -7.27
C GLN A 51 -11.09 19.58 -7.43
N THR A 52 -11.10 20.73 -8.12
CA THR A 52 -12.31 21.51 -8.30
C THR A 52 -13.22 20.82 -9.32
N SER A 53 -14.42 20.47 -8.89
CA SER A 53 -15.51 20.23 -9.82
C SER A 53 -16.00 21.60 -10.32
N SER A 54 -15.88 21.85 -11.62
CA SER A 54 -16.49 23.04 -12.19
C SER A 54 -18.00 22.92 -12.10
N TYR A 55 -18.67 23.95 -11.59
CA TYR A 55 -20.13 24.03 -11.60
C TYR A 55 -20.67 23.81 -13.03
N GLY A 56 -21.66 22.93 -13.20
CA GLY A 56 -22.21 22.58 -14.50
C GLY A 56 -21.51 21.39 -15.20
N THR A 57 -20.51 20.76 -14.57
CA THR A 57 -19.94 19.51 -15.09
C THR A 57 -20.99 18.40 -15.04
N GLN A 58 -21.19 17.71 -16.15
CA GLN A 58 -22.17 16.64 -16.27
C GLN A 58 -21.70 15.40 -15.48
N ILE A 59 -22.64 14.77 -14.76
CA ILE A 59 -22.43 13.45 -14.18
C ILE A 59 -22.82 12.40 -15.23
N PRO A 60 -21.93 11.48 -15.62
CA PRO A 60 -22.23 10.50 -16.65
C PRO A 60 -23.29 9.50 -16.22
N LYS A 61 -24.08 8.96 -17.16
CA LYS A 61 -24.82 7.71 -16.95
C LYS A 61 -23.92 6.54 -17.32
N LEU A 62 -23.62 5.68 -16.35
CA LEU A 62 -22.71 4.54 -16.56
C LEU A 62 -23.49 3.28 -16.90
N PHE A 63 -22.94 2.44 -17.76
CA PHE A 63 -23.46 1.15 -18.19
C PHE A 63 -22.34 0.12 -18.18
N GLY A 64 -22.63 -1.15 -17.79
CA GLY A 64 -21.63 -2.19 -17.63
C GLY A 64 -20.64 -1.84 -16.53
N THR A 65 -19.36 -2.14 -16.74
CA THR A 65 -18.27 -1.80 -15.81
C THR A 65 -17.29 -0.83 -16.46
N MET A 66 -17.08 0.33 -15.84
CA MET A 66 -16.21 1.40 -16.35
C MET A 66 -15.33 1.98 -15.26
N ARG A 67 -14.12 2.40 -15.61
CA ARG A 67 -13.31 3.29 -14.77
C ARG A 67 -13.60 4.74 -15.12
N VAL A 68 -14.08 5.49 -14.15
CA VAL A 68 -14.47 6.89 -14.33
C VAL A 68 -13.85 7.79 -13.27
N ALA A 69 -13.57 9.03 -13.63
CA ALA A 69 -13.29 10.07 -12.66
C ALA A 69 -14.58 10.47 -11.96
N GLY A 70 -14.54 10.67 -10.68
CA GLY A 70 -15.68 11.19 -9.95
C GLY A 70 -15.69 12.72 -9.89
N SER A 71 -16.87 13.30 -9.70
CA SER A 71 -17.04 14.73 -9.46
C SER A 71 -17.26 15.00 -7.98
N VAL A 72 -16.39 15.80 -7.33
CA VAL A 72 -16.59 16.17 -5.94
C VAL A 72 -17.83 17.02 -5.80
N ILE A 73 -18.79 16.57 -4.98
CA ILE A 73 -20.08 17.24 -4.73
C ILE A 73 -20.18 17.87 -3.35
N TRP A 74 -19.31 17.47 -2.44
CA TRP A 74 -19.22 17.99 -1.08
C TRP A 74 -17.83 17.71 -0.49
N ALA A 75 -17.31 18.60 0.35
CA ALA A 75 -16.06 18.38 1.09
C ALA A 75 -16.01 19.24 2.34
N THR A 76 -15.36 18.75 3.41
CA THR A 76 -15.00 19.53 4.59
C THR A 76 -13.65 20.23 4.44
N ASP A 77 -13.35 21.13 5.37
CA ASP A 77 -11.99 21.59 5.58
C ASP A 77 -11.08 20.41 5.99
N LEU A 78 -9.77 20.58 5.75
CA LEU A 78 -8.77 19.59 6.18
C LEU A 78 -8.65 19.59 7.71
N ILE A 79 -8.61 18.39 8.29
CA ILE A 79 -8.34 18.21 9.73
C ILE A 79 -6.84 18.00 9.91
N GLU A 80 -6.20 18.89 10.68
CA GLU A 80 -4.77 18.79 11.01
C GLU A 80 -4.57 17.87 12.21
N HIS A 81 -3.73 16.86 12.06
CA HIS A 81 -3.25 15.99 13.13
C HIS A 81 -1.80 16.32 13.43
N ARG A 82 -1.49 16.54 14.69
CA ARG A 82 -0.16 16.92 15.15
C ARG A 82 0.46 15.81 15.98
N ALA A 83 1.53 15.20 15.46
CA ALA A 83 2.33 14.22 16.19
C ALA A 83 3.68 14.83 16.59
N ARG A 84 4.09 14.65 17.84
CA ARG A 84 5.36 15.12 18.37
C ARG A 84 6.23 13.93 18.74
N SER A 85 7.39 13.80 18.10
CA SER A 85 8.35 12.72 18.34
C SER A 85 9.69 13.26 18.81
N GLY A 86 10.37 12.56 19.72
CA GLY A 86 11.64 12.97 20.30
C GLY A 86 11.47 14.02 21.41
N GLY A 87 12.56 14.46 22.03
CA GLY A 87 12.54 15.50 23.08
C GLY A 87 13.09 15.03 24.44
N GLY A 88 14.03 14.08 24.46
CA GLY A 88 14.83 13.80 25.67
C GLY A 88 15.79 14.94 25.98
N LYS A 89 16.35 14.98 27.21
CA LYS A 89 17.32 16.01 27.65
C LYS A 89 18.42 16.23 26.59
N GLY A 90 18.41 17.41 25.95
CA GLY A 90 19.42 17.81 24.95
C GLY A 90 19.16 17.38 23.51
N ARG A 91 18.00 16.79 23.17
CA ARG A 91 17.61 16.47 21.78
C ARG A 91 16.40 17.32 21.35
N PRO A 92 16.39 17.89 20.13
CA PRO A 92 15.25 18.61 19.62
C PRO A 92 14.07 17.64 19.37
N SER A 93 12.87 18.05 19.76
CA SER A 93 11.65 17.35 19.35
C SER A 93 11.33 17.67 17.89
N VAL A 94 10.83 16.69 17.16
CA VAL A 94 10.30 16.88 15.81
C VAL A 94 8.77 16.85 15.91
N THR A 95 8.11 17.88 15.39
CA THR A 95 6.67 17.89 15.24
C THR A 95 6.35 17.63 13.78
N THR A 96 5.59 16.57 13.51
CA THR A 96 5.05 16.22 12.20
C THR A 96 3.58 16.57 12.13
N TYR A 97 3.15 17.05 10.98
CA TYR A 97 1.76 17.35 10.69
C TYR A 97 1.28 16.41 9.61
N SER A 98 0.15 15.74 9.86
CA SER A 98 -0.60 14.97 8.86
C SER A 98 -2.02 15.52 8.76
N TYR A 99 -2.68 15.25 7.65
CA TYR A 99 -3.99 15.81 7.38
C TYR A 99 -4.95 14.71 6.95
N THR A 100 -6.22 14.83 7.34
CA THR A 100 -7.30 14.03 6.80
C THR A 100 -8.35 14.92 6.15
N ALA A 101 -9.12 14.36 5.21
CA ALA A 101 -10.23 15.03 4.57
C ALA A 101 -11.45 14.13 4.49
N SER A 102 -12.62 14.72 4.64
CA SER A 102 -13.91 14.08 4.39
C SER A 102 -14.57 14.74 3.20
N PHE A 103 -15.02 13.94 2.22
CA PHE A 103 -15.63 14.46 1.01
C PHE A 103 -16.52 13.43 0.32
N ALA A 104 -17.42 13.91 -0.54
CA ALA A 104 -18.33 13.09 -1.33
C ALA A 104 -18.07 13.28 -2.84
N VAL A 105 -18.14 12.19 -3.59
CA VAL A 105 -17.83 12.12 -5.03
C VAL A 105 -18.97 11.46 -5.77
N ALA A 106 -19.63 12.19 -6.67
CA ALA A 106 -20.64 11.63 -7.56
C ALA A 106 -20.00 10.79 -8.67
N LEU A 107 -20.60 9.63 -8.96
CA LEU A 107 -20.08 8.62 -9.87
C LEU A 107 -20.96 8.41 -11.09
N SER A 108 -22.29 8.35 -10.92
CA SER A 108 -23.23 8.05 -12.00
C SER A 108 -24.58 8.74 -11.79
N ALA A 109 -25.17 9.29 -12.85
CA ALA A 109 -26.54 9.81 -12.87
C ALA A 109 -27.57 8.69 -13.12
N ARG A 110 -27.31 7.49 -12.66
CA ARG A 110 -28.22 6.34 -12.56
C ARG A 110 -27.75 5.40 -11.44
N PRO A 111 -28.62 4.51 -10.96
CA PRO A 111 -28.21 3.48 -9.99
C PRO A 111 -27.09 2.60 -10.51
N ILE A 112 -26.22 2.15 -9.59
CA ILE A 112 -25.11 1.23 -9.82
C ILE A 112 -25.21 0.01 -8.92
N LEU A 113 -24.49 -1.05 -9.24
CA LEU A 113 -24.40 -2.26 -8.42
C LEU A 113 -23.29 -2.15 -7.35
N GLY A 114 -22.21 -1.42 -7.66
CA GLY A 114 -21.10 -1.27 -6.73
C GLY A 114 -19.88 -0.60 -7.32
N VAL A 115 -18.85 -0.47 -6.46
CA VAL A 115 -17.52 0.04 -6.80
C VAL A 115 -16.49 -1.01 -6.45
N GLY A 116 -15.65 -1.36 -7.42
CA GLY A 116 -14.50 -2.24 -7.26
C GLY A 116 -13.25 -1.51 -6.80
N ARG A 117 -12.23 -1.50 -7.65
CA ARG A 117 -10.95 -0.82 -7.39
C ARG A 117 -11.11 0.70 -7.44
N ILE A 118 -10.32 1.40 -6.61
CA ILE A 118 -10.26 2.86 -6.58
C ILE A 118 -8.80 3.27 -6.69
N TRP A 119 -8.50 4.25 -7.51
CA TRP A 119 -7.17 4.81 -7.67
C TRP A 119 -7.17 6.28 -7.25
N ALA A 120 -6.08 6.69 -6.62
CA ALA A 120 -5.79 8.06 -6.20
C ALA A 120 -4.48 8.50 -6.84
N ASP A 121 -4.49 9.55 -7.66
CA ASP A 121 -3.35 10.01 -8.47
C ASP A 121 -2.69 8.87 -9.27
N GLY A 122 -3.50 7.94 -9.79
CA GLY A 122 -3.05 6.77 -10.55
C GLY A 122 -2.51 5.61 -9.72
N LYS A 123 -2.36 5.76 -8.39
CA LYS A 123 -1.99 4.69 -7.46
C LYS A 123 -3.24 4.02 -6.91
N LEU A 124 -3.16 2.73 -6.63
CA LEU A 124 -4.28 2.00 -6.06
C LEU A 124 -4.54 2.47 -4.61
N LEU A 125 -5.78 2.90 -4.34
CA LEU A 125 -6.26 3.30 -3.02
C LEU A 125 -7.10 2.18 -2.38
N ARG A 126 -7.91 1.47 -3.19
CA ARG A 126 -8.68 0.29 -2.79
C ARG A 126 -8.43 -0.83 -3.78
N GLY A 127 -8.03 -1.99 -3.29
CA GLY A 127 -7.70 -3.17 -4.09
C GLY A 127 -8.93 -3.92 -4.60
N ALA A 128 -8.72 -4.91 -5.48
CA ALA A 128 -9.78 -5.78 -5.99
C ALA A 128 -10.42 -6.63 -4.90
N ALA A 129 -9.67 -6.98 -3.84
CA ALA A 129 -10.17 -7.68 -2.66
C ALA A 129 -10.99 -6.77 -1.72
N GLY A 130 -11.11 -5.47 -2.03
CA GLY A 130 -11.80 -4.49 -1.19
C GLY A 130 -10.93 -3.90 -0.08
N ASP A 131 -9.66 -4.26 0.00
CA ASP A 131 -8.69 -3.78 0.96
C ASP A 131 -8.25 -2.34 0.67
N TRP A 132 -8.08 -1.55 1.72
CA TRP A 132 -7.66 -0.17 1.65
C TRP A 132 -6.14 -0.04 1.80
N LYS A 133 -5.54 0.87 1.03
CA LYS A 133 -4.09 1.17 1.10
C LYS A 133 -3.78 2.42 1.93
N SER A 134 -4.80 3.23 2.26
CA SER A 134 -4.73 4.38 3.18
C SER A 134 -5.97 4.36 4.06
N ALA A 135 -5.84 4.84 5.30
CA ALA A 135 -6.95 4.84 6.27
C ALA A 135 -8.07 5.77 5.81
N THR A 136 -9.30 5.27 5.83
CA THR A 136 -10.53 6.02 5.57
C THR A 136 -11.75 5.19 5.98
N THR A 137 -12.83 5.83 6.37
CA THR A 137 -14.16 5.21 6.39
C THR A 137 -14.85 5.50 5.07
N PHE A 138 -15.38 4.46 4.43
CA PHE A 138 -15.97 4.57 3.09
C PHE A 138 -17.42 4.14 3.09
N ARG A 139 -18.30 4.98 2.55
CA ARG A 139 -19.69 4.66 2.31
C ARG A 139 -20.04 4.85 0.84
N LEU A 140 -20.84 3.93 0.30
CA LEU A 140 -21.30 3.97 -1.08
C LEU A 140 -22.83 4.07 -1.11
N HIS A 141 -23.31 5.11 -1.75
CA HIS A 141 -24.72 5.32 -2.05
C HIS A 141 -24.97 4.93 -3.51
N LEU A 142 -25.86 3.94 -3.71
CA LEU A 142 -26.05 3.29 -5.01
C LEU A 142 -26.91 4.08 -6.00
N GLY A 143 -27.55 5.17 -5.58
CA GLY A 143 -28.40 5.99 -6.45
C GLY A 143 -29.85 5.50 -6.54
N GLY A 144 -30.33 4.70 -5.60
CA GLY A 144 -31.73 4.27 -5.58
C GLY A 144 -32.71 5.39 -5.21
N GLU A 145 -33.99 5.18 -5.53
CA GLU A 145 -35.07 6.15 -5.23
C GLU A 145 -35.35 6.26 -3.71
N ASP A 146 -35.04 5.21 -2.95
CA ASP A 146 -35.20 5.18 -1.47
C ASP A 146 -33.92 5.60 -0.71
N GLN A 147 -32.91 6.10 -1.43
CA GLN A 147 -31.63 6.48 -0.86
C GLN A 147 -31.80 7.55 0.24
N PRO A 148 -31.28 7.31 1.48
CA PRO A 148 -31.29 8.31 2.52
C PRO A 148 -30.15 9.33 2.33
N PRO A 149 -30.25 10.52 2.98
CA PRO A 149 -29.11 11.43 3.09
C PRO A 149 -27.94 10.78 3.82
N ASP A 150 -26.70 11.13 3.44
CA ASP A 150 -25.50 10.65 4.15
C ASP A 150 -25.43 11.27 5.54
N PRO A 151 -25.18 10.48 6.60
CA PRO A 151 -25.19 10.96 7.98
C PRO A 151 -24.06 11.96 8.27
N LEU A 152 -22.89 11.85 7.63
CA LEU A 152 -21.79 12.79 7.81
C LEU A 152 -22.14 14.16 7.21
N ILE A 153 -22.67 14.18 5.98
CA ILE A 153 -23.11 15.41 5.33
C ILE A 153 -24.25 16.04 6.14
N ALA A 154 -25.19 15.22 6.61
CA ALA A 154 -26.30 15.71 7.43
C ALA A 154 -25.85 16.27 8.79
N SER A 155 -24.78 15.74 9.36
CA SER A 155 -24.15 16.26 10.58
C SER A 155 -23.45 17.61 10.34
N ALA A 156 -22.84 17.79 9.17
CA ALA A 156 -22.11 19.02 8.83
C ALA A 156 -23.04 20.16 8.37
N GLU A 157 -24.02 19.86 7.49
CA GLU A 157 -24.87 20.86 6.83
C GLU A 157 -26.25 21.04 7.53
N GLY A 158 -26.60 20.11 8.41
CA GLY A 158 -27.93 20.01 8.99
C GLY A 158 -28.88 19.12 8.20
N SER A 159 -29.65 18.29 8.90
CA SER A 159 -30.48 17.26 8.26
C SER A 159 -31.59 17.82 7.35
N ALA A 160 -32.05 19.03 7.59
CA ALA A 160 -33.05 19.69 6.74
C ALA A 160 -32.49 20.24 5.43
N ALA A 161 -31.17 20.51 5.36
CA ALA A 161 -30.49 21.07 4.20
C ALA A 161 -29.79 20.00 3.34
N THR A 162 -29.65 18.78 3.85
CA THR A 162 -28.91 17.71 3.18
C THR A 162 -29.77 16.96 2.18
N PRO A 163 -29.45 17.01 0.88
CA PRO A 163 -30.16 16.21 -0.14
C PRO A 163 -29.75 14.74 -0.06
N ALA A 164 -30.69 13.85 -0.34
CA ALA A 164 -30.42 12.41 -0.44
C ALA A 164 -29.74 12.00 -1.75
N HIS A 165 -29.60 12.90 -2.71
CA HIS A 165 -29.03 12.65 -4.05
C HIS A 165 -29.65 11.44 -4.75
N ARG A 166 -30.99 11.24 -4.66
CA ARG A 166 -31.71 10.14 -5.31
C ARG A 166 -31.48 10.17 -6.83
N GLY A 167 -31.31 9.01 -7.44
CA GLY A 167 -30.98 8.90 -8.85
C GLY A 167 -29.48 9.13 -9.16
N ILE A 168 -28.68 9.51 -8.16
CA ILE A 168 -27.23 9.72 -8.30
C ILE A 168 -26.50 8.75 -7.38
N ALA A 169 -25.64 7.93 -7.98
CA ALA A 169 -24.71 7.12 -7.21
C ALA A 169 -23.49 7.95 -6.81
N TYR A 170 -23.12 7.92 -5.53
CA TYR A 170 -21.98 8.66 -5.00
C TYR A 170 -21.26 7.92 -3.88
N ALA A 171 -20.00 8.22 -3.68
CA ALA A 171 -19.15 7.68 -2.64
C ALA A 171 -18.80 8.78 -1.62
N VAL A 172 -18.77 8.43 -0.33
CA VAL A 172 -18.33 9.29 0.75
C VAL A 172 -17.08 8.72 1.37
N PHE A 173 -16.04 9.54 1.42
CA PHE A 173 -14.81 9.28 2.17
C PHE A 173 -14.86 10.09 3.45
N GLU A 174 -14.67 9.41 4.59
CA GLU A 174 -14.60 10.07 5.89
C GLU A 174 -13.20 9.85 6.44
N ASP A 175 -12.54 10.96 6.77
CA ASP A 175 -11.18 11.02 7.31
C ASP A 175 -10.12 10.28 6.47
N LEU A 176 -10.17 10.46 5.14
CA LEU A 176 -9.13 9.92 4.28
C LEU A 176 -7.77 10.52 4.67
N ALA A 177 -6.82 9.65 5.04
CA ALA A 177 -5.44 10.05 5.32
C ALA A 177 -4.74 10.54 4.05
N LEU A 178 -4.19 11.77 4.10
CA LEU A 178 -3.64 12.47 2.94
C LEU A 178 -2.11 12.47 2.87
N GLU A 179 -1.43 11.84 3.83
CA GLU A 179 0.05 11.81 3.89
C GLU A 179 0.68 11.30 2.60
N ASP A 180 0.14 10.19 2.04
CA ASP A 180 0.62 9.58 0.79
C ASP A 180 0.35 10.43 -0.47
N PHE A 181 -0.50 11.47 -0.36
CA PHE A 181 -0.95 12.33 -1.46
C PHE A 181 -0.45 13.77 -1.34
N GLY A 182 0.61 14.00 -0.55
CA GLY A 182 1.16 15.34 -0.33
C GLY A 182 0.21 16.28 0.40
N ASN A 183 -0.60 15.74 1.31
CA ASN A 183 -1.57 16.45 2.14
C ASN A 183 -2.63 17.24 1.33
N ARG A 184 -3.07 16.69 0.21
CA ARG A 184 -4.16 17.23 -0.62
C ARG A 184 -5.13 16.12 -1.00
N ILE A 185 -6.37 16.47 -1.31
CA ILE A 185 -7.33 15.52 -1.87
C ILE A 185 -6.82 15.07 -3.25
N PRO A 186 -6.57 13.75 -3.45
CA PRO A 186 -6.03 13.24 -4.70
C PRO A 186 -7.09 13.21 -5.80
N SER A 187 -6.64 13.14 -7.06
CA SER A 187 -7.52 12.85 -8.20
C SER A 187 -7.98 11.40 -8.16
N LEU A 188 -9.27 11.17 -7.89
CA LEU A 188 -9.84 9.84 -7.75
C LEU A 188 -10.42 9.32 -9.05
N THR A 189 -10.21 8.02 -9.31
CA THR A 189 -10.92 7.27 -10.34
C THR A 189 -11.44 5.96 -9.78
N PHE A 190 -12.62 5.54 -10.21
CA PHE A 190 -13.40 4.45 -9.64
C PHE A 190 -13.73 3.42 -10.70
N GLU A 191 -13.53 2.14 -10.42
CA GLU A 191 -14.09 1.04 -11.18
C GLU A 191 -15.54 0.84 -10.74
N VAL A 192 -16.46 1.35 -11.54
CA VAL A 192 -17.89 1.34 -11.23
C VAL A 192 -18.58 0.25 -12.03
N THR A 193 -19.28 -0.65 -11.35
CA THR A 193 -20.15 -1.67 -11.94
C THR A 193 -21.59 -1.19 -11.87
N ALA A 194 -22.15 -0.82 -13.02
CA ALA A 194 -23.52 -0.35 -13.12
C ALA A 194 -24.50 -1.46 -13.53
N ASP A 195 -24.04 -2.47 -14.26
CA ASP A 195 -24.83 -3.63 -14.71
C ASP A 195 -24.05 -4.92 -14.48
N ALA A 196 -24.75 -6.07 -14.34
CA ALA A 196 -24.15 -7.37 -13.97
C ALA A 196 -23.31 -8.03 -15.08
N GLY A 197 -22.98 -7.32 -16.14
CA GLY A 197 -22.16 -7.84 -17.25
C GLY A 197 -22.13 -6.89 -18.43
N PRO A 198 -21.61 -7.35 -19.58
CA PRO A 198 -21.58 -6.56 -20.79
C PRO A 198 -22.97 -6.12 -21.23
N VAL A 199 -23.10 -4.92 -21.78
CA VAL A 199 -24.36 -4.29 -22.19
C VAL A 199 -24.44 -4.14 -23.71
N ALA A 200 -25.58 -4.44 -24.29
CA ALA A 200 -25.82 -4.22 -25.72
C ALA A 200 -25.99 -2.72 -26.01
N ILE A 201 -25.38 -2.23 -27.09
CA ILE A 201 -25.44 -0.80 -27.44
C ILE A 201 -26.87 -0.31 -27.68
N GLY A 202 -27.76 -1.17 -28.18
CA GLY A 202 -29.17 -0.82 -28.36
C GLY A 202 -29.90 -0.56 -27.05
N ALA A 203 -29.64 -1.40 -26.04
CA ALA A 203 -30.16 -1.22 -24.67
C ALA A 203 -29.62 0.07 -24.04
N VAL A 204 -28.33 0.37 -24.24
CA VAL A 204 -27.73 1.63 -23.77
C VAL A 204 -28.39 2.83 -24.44
N ALA A 205 -28.59 2.79 -25.77
CA ALA A 205 -29.23 3.86 -26.52
C ALA A 205 -30.69 4.09 -26.09
N GLN A 206 -31.42 3.00 -25.84
CA GLN A 206 -32.80 3.07 -25.34
C GLN A 206 -32.87 3.72 -23.96
N ALA A 207 -32.02 3.26 -23.04
CA ALA A 207 -31.97 3.82 -21.68
C ALA A 207 -31.48 5.27 -21.65
N ALA A 208 -30.46 5.63 -22.46
CA ALA A 208 -29.91 6.98 -22.53
C ALA A 208 -30.89 7.98 -23.14
N SER A 209 -31.74 7.54 -24.10
CA SER A 209 -32.73 8.38 -24.76
C SER A 209 -34.08 8.46 -24.04
N GLY A 210 -34.26 7.75 -22.92
CA GLY A 210 -35.58 7.65 -22.27
C GLY A 210 -36.63 6.93 -23.12
N GLY A 211 -36.21 6.01 -24.00
CA GLY A 211 -37.08 5.20 -24.86
C GLY A 211 -37.43 5.81 -26.23
N ILE A 212 -36.96 7.03 -26.53
CA ILE A 212 -37.14 7.63 -27.87
C ILE A 212 -36.46 6.78 -28.96
N VAL A 213 -35.24 6.27 -28.63
CA VAL A 213 -34.56 5.29 -29.47
C VAL A 213 -34.87 3.90 -28.91
N ARG A 214 -35.44 3.01 -29.74
CA ARG A 214 -35.74 1.62 -29.36
C ARG A 214 -34.66 0.68 -29.91
N ASP A 215 -34.28 -0.32 -29.12
CA ASP A 215 -33.37 -1.37 -29.58
C ASP A 215 -34.10 -2.32 -30.56
N ALA A 216 -33.58 -2.43 -31.76
CA ALA A 216 -34.06 -3.32 -32.80
C ALA A 216 -32.94 -4.24 -33.33
N GLY A 217 -32.23 -4.89 -32.40
CA GLY A 217 -31.18 -5.87 -32.66
C GLY A 217 -29.77 -5.27 -32.78
N ALA A 218 -29.51 -4.16 -32.15
CA ALA A 218 -28.17 -3.58 -32.02
C ALA A 218 -27.36 -4.34 -30.93
N ALA A 219 -26.99 -5.58 -31.19
CA ALA A 219 -26.50 -6.54 -30.23
C ALA A 219 -24.99 -6.44 -29.92
N THR A 220 -24.27 -5.47 -30.49
CA THR A 220 -22.84 -5.28 -30.14
C THR A 220 -22.70 -5.05 -28.64
N ALA A 221 -21.95 -5.94 -27.96
CA ALA A 221 -21.75 -5.86 -26.53
C ALA A 221 -20.55 -4.99 -26.18
N LEU A 222 -20.70 -4.19 -25.13
CA LEU A 222 -19.65 -3.39 -24.51
C LEU A 222 -19.45 -3.88 -23.08
N ASP A 223 -18.20 -4.00 -22.63
CA ASP A 223 -17.89 -4.31 -21.22
C ASP A 223 -18.33 -3.15 -20.30
N GLY A 224 -18.29 -1.93 -20.82
CA GLY A 224 -18.82 -0.75 -20.16
C GLY A 224 -18.92 0.44 -21.12
N PHE A 225 -19.77 1.39 -20.75
CA PHE A 225 -19.96 2.62 -21.51
C PHE A 225 -20.28 3.80 -20.57
N SER A 226 -19.64 4.93 -20.83
CA SER A 226 -19.92 6.19 -20.14
C SER A 226 -20.72 7.09 -21.07
N ALA A 227 -22.02 7.21 -20.82
CA ALA A 227 -22.88 8.14 -21.56
C ALA A 227 -22.64 9.56 -21.04
N TYR A 228 -21.74 10.25 -21.70
CA TYR A 228 -21.30 11.60 -21.41
C TYR A 228 -21.25 12.40 -22.72
N GLY A 229 -21.76 13.63 -22.72
CA GLY A 229 -21.78 14.50 -23.91
C GLY A 229 -22.80 15.60 -23.80
N ASP A 230 -22.68 16.63 -24.64
CA ASP A 230 -23.52 17.82 -24.60
C ASP A 230 -24.99 17.54 -24.95
N THR A 231 -25.25 16.49 -25.72
CA THR A 231 -26.60 16.09 -26.14
C THR A 231 -26.76 14.57 -26.14
N THR A 232 -27.97 14.09 -25.88
CA THR A 232 -28.34 12.68 -26.03
C THR A 232 -28.05 12.16 -27.44
N ARG A 233 -28.24 13.01 -28.48
CA ARG A 233 -27.93 12.68 -29.86
C ARG A 233 -26.45 12.34 -30.04
N ALA A 234 -25.51 13.11 -29.45
CA ALA A 234 -24.08 12.84 -29.55
C ALA A 234 -23.72 11.48 -28.98
N VAL A 235 -24.34 11.09 -27.83
CA VAL A 235 -24.19 9.78 -27.21
C VAL A 235 -24.68 8.66 -28.14
N ILE A 236 -25.86 8.81 -28.72
CA ILE A 236 -26.48 7.84 -29.65
C ILE A 236 -25.66 7.70 -30.93
N ASP A 237 -25.18 8.81 -31.48
CA ASP A 237 -24.31 8.81 -32.67
C ASP A 237 -22.99 8.07 -32.39
N ALA A 238 -22.40 8.24 -31.21
CA ALA A 238 -21.19 7.51 -30.80
C ALA A 238 -21.46 5.99 -30.71
N LEU A 239 -22.58 5.58 -30.08
CA LEU A 239 -22.99 4.18 -30.03
C LEU A 239 -23.25 3.61 -31.44
N GLY A 240 -23.94 4.37 -32.30
CA GLY A 240 -24.20 3.99 -33.67
C GLY A 240 -22.92 3.78 -34.48
N ARG A 241 -21.91 4.61 -34.29
CA ARG A 241 -20.59 4.46 -34.94
C ARG A 241 -19.89 3.19 -34.48
N ILE A 242 -19.81 2.94 -33.15
CA ILE A 242 -19.18 1.78 -32.58
C ILE A 242 -19.83 0.50 -33.08
N GLY A 243 -21.16 0.40 -32.98
CA GLY A 243 -21.90 -0.79 -33.38
C GLY A 243 -22.15 -0.94 -34.86
N GLY A 244 -21.86 0.08 -35.65
CA GLY A 244 -22.22 0.09 -37.06
C GLY A 244 -23.73 0.09 -37.31
N CYS A 245 -24.46 0.61 -36.34
CA CYS A 245 -25.90 0.64 -36.37
C CYS A 245 -26.44 1.71 -37.34
N ARG A 246 -27.70 1.56 -37.64
CA ARG A 246 -28.47 2.51 -38.40
C ARG A 246 -29.75 2.86 -37.66
N PHE A 247 -30.27 4.02 -37.96
CA PHE A 247 -31.50 4.52 -37.38
C PHE A 247 -32.61 4.52 -38.43
N ALA A 248 -33.74 3.97 -38.07
CA ALA A 248 -34.94 3.93 -38.92
C ALA A 248 -36.11 4.54 -38.14
N PRO A 249 -36.81 5.53 -38.75
CA PRO A 249 -38.04 6.06 -38.15
C PRO A 249 -39.15 4.99 -38.25
N VAL A 250 -39.80 4.71 -37.13
CA VAL A 250 -40.94 3.75 -37.08
C VAL A 250 -42.00 4.34 -36.15
N GLY A 251 -43.07 4.84 -36.77
CA GLY A 251 -44.12 5.50 -35.99
C GLY A 251 -43.62 6.75 -35.29
N ASP A 252 -43.76 6.76 -33.97
CA ASP A 252 -43.33 7.84 -33.06
C ASP A 252 -41.92 7.67 -32.50
N ALA A 253 -41.22 6.59 -32.87
CA ALA A 253 -39.94 6.24 -32.35
C ALA A 253 -38.88 6.10 -33.45
N ILE A 254 -37.61 6.00 -33.01
CA ILE A 254 -36.46 5.70 -33.85
C ILE A 254 -35.93 4.32 -33.45
N GLU A 255 -35.94 3.39 -34.41
CA GLU A 255 -35.31 2.09 -34.17
C GLU A 255 -33.81 2.12 -34.45
N MET A 256 -33.00 1.61 -33.49
CA MET A 256 -31.57 1.37 -33.69
C MET A 256 -31.34 -0.07 -34.09
N ARG A 257 -31.07 -0.27 -35.38
CA ARG A 257 -30.89 -1.60 -35.99
C ARG A 257 -29.42 -1.92 -36.16
N GLY A 258 -29.00 -3.13 -35.78
CA GLY A 258 -27.65 -3.63 -36.02
C GLY A 258 -27.32 -3.84 -37.49
N ALA A 259 -26.04 -3.96 -37.83
CA ALA A 259 -25.62 -4.24 -39.21
C ALA A 259 -26.22 -5.57 -39.74
N GLY A 260 -26.80 -5.54 -40.92
CA GLY A 260 -27.41 -6.72 -41.54
C GLY A 260 -28.75 -7.16 -40.95
N MET A 261 -29.29 -6.48 -39.96
CA MET A 261 -30.60 -6.79 -39.35
C MET A 261 -31.76 -6.15 -40.13
N GLY A 262 -32.93 -6.73 -39.93
CA GLY A 262 -34.16 -6.30 -40.61
C GLY A 262 -34.42 -7.03 -41.92
N PRO A 263 -35.68 -6.97 -42.45
CA PRO A 263 -36.08 -7.65 -43.68
C PRO A 263 -35.32 -7.12 -44.90
N LEU A 264 -35.06 -7.99 -45.85
CA LEU A 264 -34.56 -7.61 -47.17
C LEU A 264 -35.76 -7.46 -48.12
N LEU A 265 -36.11 -6.24 -48.45
CA LEU A 265 -37.22 -5.92 -49.34
C LEU A 265 -36.74 -5.97 -50.79
N THR A 266 -37.56 -6.48 -51.72
CA THR A 266 -37.26 -6.44 -53.15
C THR A 266 -37.95 -5.22 -53.75
N ILE A 267 -37.22 -4.40 -54.52
CA ILE A 267 -37.71 -3.22 -55.20
C ILE A 267 -37.43 -3.31 -56.70
N GLU A 268 -38.28 -2.69 -57.46
CA GLU A 268 -38.07 -2.51 -58.89
C GLU A 268 -37.51 -1.10 -59.20
N ASP A 269 -36.77 -0.93 -60.29
CA ASP A 269 -36.24 0.35 -60.70
C ASP A 269 -36.98 0.80 -61.94
N ASP A 270 -37.95 1.68 -61.75
CA ASP A 270 -38.77 2.28 -62.82
C ASP A 270 -38.05 3.41 -63.59
N GLY A 271 -36.80 3.65 -63.25
CA GLY A 271 -35.99 4.69 -63.88
C GLY A 271 -35.55 4.35 -65.30
N VAL A 272 -35.63 5.30 -66.17
CA VAL A 272 -35.25 5.18 -67.63
C VAL A 272 -33.73 4.87 -67.75
N LYS A 273 -32.95 5.31 -66.83
CA LYS A 273 -31.48 5.05 -66.76
C LYS A 273 -31.08 4.53 -65.38
N ARG A 274 -30.24 3.49 -65.40
CA ARG A 274 -29.58 3.00 -64.15
C ARG A 274 -28.56 4.02 -63.66
N ASP A 275 -28.83 4.64 -62.51
CA ASP A 275 -27.95 5.63 -61.89
C ASP A 275 -27.10 4.97 -60.79
N ARG A 276 -25.84 4.74 -61.12
CA ARG A 276 -24.85 4.15 -60.19
C ARG A 276 -23.69 5.11 -60.04
N SER A 277 -23.35 5.42 -58.82
CA SER A 277 -22.21 6.26 -58.48
C SER A 277 -21.14 5.47 -57.74
N ILE A 278 -19.88 5.75 -58.01
CA ILE A 278 -18.74 5.18 -57.27
C ILE A 278 -17.82 6.33 -56.89
N ARG A 279 -17.74 6.60 -55.61
CA ARG A 279 -16.80 7.60 -55.08
C ARG A 279 -15.37 7.11 -55.25
N PRO A 280 -14.38 7.97 -55.59
CA PRO A 280 -12.97 7.60 -55.64
C PRO A 280 -12.49 6.98 -54.33
N ILE A 281 -11.57 6.00 -54.42
CA ILE A 281 -11.08 5.27 -53.23
C ILE A 281 -10.31 6.18 -52.29
N GLU A 282 -9.69 7.23 -52.79
CA GLU A 282 -8.93 8.24 -52.02
C GLU A 282 -9.84 9.00 -51.03
N THR A 283 -11.15 9.05 -51.28
CA THR A 283 -12.12 9.67 -50.35
C THR A 283 -12.41 8.79 -49.12
N VAL A 284 -12.06 7.50 -49.18
CA VAL A 284 -12.25 6.54 -48.10
C VAL A 284 -11.00 6.55 -47.19
N PRO A 285 -11.15 6.52 -45.89
CA PRO A 285 -9.99 6.42 -44.99
C PRO A 285 -9.07 5.25 -45.37
N GLN A 286 -7.76 5.49 -45.45
CA GLN A 286 -6.75 4.44 -45.60
C GLN A 286 -6.61 3.65 -44.30
N ALA A 287 -6.81 4.33 -43.17
CA ALA A 287 -6.78 3.68 -41.85
C ALA A 287 -7.78 4.35 -40.92
N ILE A 288 -8.39 3.50 -40.07
CA ILE A 288 -9.24 3.92 -38.97
C ILE A 288 -8.59 3.40 -37.69
N SER A 289 -8.38 4.30 -36.74
CA SER A 289 -7.92 4.00 -35.38
C SER A 289 -9.06 4.21 -34.40
N VAL A 290 -9.32 3.23 -33.54
CA VAL A 290 -10.32 3.33 -32.48
C VAL A 290 -9.58 3.37 -31.14
N ALA A 291 -9.73 4.47 -30.41
CA ALA A 291 -9.28 4.61 -29.03
C ALA A 291 -10.40 4.13 -28.10
N TYR A 292 -10.06 3.33 -27.11
CA TYR A 292 -11.00 2.68 -26.20
C TYR A 292 -10.36 2.48 -24.81
N TYR A 293 -11.13 2.13 -23.80
CA TYR A 293 -10.61 1.76 -22.47
C TYR A 293 -10.50 0.25 -22.35
N ASP A 294 -9.30 -0.27 -21.98
CA ASP A 294 -9.03 -1.70 -21.92
C ASP A 294 -9.14 -2.21 -20.48
N PRO A 295 -10.17 -3.01 -20.12
CA PRO A 295 -10.34 -3.54 -18.77
C PRO A 295 -9.14 -4.39 -18.29
N ALA A 296 -8.50 -5.14 -19.22
CA ALA A 296 -7.32 -5.95 -18.90
C ALA A 296 -6.06 -5.11 -18.59
N ARG A 297 -6.10 -3.81 -18.83
CA ARG A 297 -5.01 -2.86 -18.63
C ARG A 297 -5.40 -1.74 -17.65
N ASP A 298 -6.14 -2.06 -16.61
CA ASP A 298 -6.66 -1.08 -15.64
C ASP A 298 -7.41 0.10 -16.30
N TYR A 299 -8.16 -0.18 -17.38
CA TYR A 299 -8.87 0.81 -18.19
C TYR A 299 -7.97 1.88 -18.81
N GLN A 300 -6.68 1.59 -19.03
CA GLN A 300 -5.82 2.49 -19.79
C GLN A 300 -6.30 2.57 -21.23
N THR A 301 -6.11 3.73 -21.84
CA THR A 301 -6.49 3.93 -23.24
C THR A 301 -5.68 2.99 -24.14
N GLY A 302 -6.40 2.13 -24.85
CA GLY A 302 -5.88 1.29 -25.93
C GLY A 302 -6.21 1.89 -27.28
N VAL A 303 -5.44 1.59 -28.31
CA VAL A 303 -5.71 1.99 -29.69
C VAL A 303 -5.61 0.78 -30.58
N GLN A 304 -6.69 0.47 -31.32
CA GLN A 304 -6.68 -0.55 -32.35
C GLN A 304 -6.85 0.09 -33.73
N ARG A 305 -6.03 -0.30 -34.67
CA ARG A 305 -5.99 0.27 -36.01
C ARG A 305 -6.35 -0.78 -37.06
N ALA A 306 -7.28 -0.44 -37.98
CA ALA A 306 -7.51 -1.14 -39.23
C ALA A 306 -6.95 -0.30 -40.38
N ALA A 307 -6.31 -0.94 -41.34
CA ALA A 307 -5.78 -0.28 -42.53
C ALA A 307 -6.09 -1.12 -43.79
N ARG A 308 -6.35 -0.46 -44.89
CA ARG A 308 -6.51 -1.08 -46.22
C ARG A 308 -5.27 -0.82 -47.10
N PRO A 309 -4.96 -1.70 -48.05
CA PRO A 309 -3.96 -1.42 -49.06
C PRO A 309 -4.47 -0.40 -50.11
N GLY A 310 -3.58 0.11 -50.95
CA GLY A 310 -3.89 0.97 -52.07
C GLY A 310 -3.87 2.46 -51.77
N ALA A 311 -4.35 3.26 -52.72
CA ALA A 311 -4.24 4.71 -52.72
C ALA A 311 -5.09 5.38 -51.61
N GLY A 312 -4.65 6.58 -51.21
CA GLY A 312 -5.26 7.43 -50.19
C GLY A 312 -4.37 7.64 -48.99
N GLU A 313 -4.47 8.80 -48.37
CA GLU A 313 -3.66 9.17 -47.16
C GLU A 313 -4.53 9.51 -45.97
N ARG A 314 -5.84 9.56 -46.15
CA ARG A 314 -6.78 9.94 -45.09
C ARG A 314 -6.75 8.93 -43.96
N ARG A 315 -6.47 9.42 -42.77
CA ARG A 315 -6.54 8.65 -41.50
C ARG A 315 -7.66 9.23 -40.66
N GLU A 316 -8.37 8.36 -39.99
CA GLU A 316 -9.45 8.75 -39.08
C GLU A 316 -9.23 8.13 -37.72
N THR A 317 -9.40 8.93 -36.69
CA THR A 317 -9.37 8.46 -35.29
C THR A 317 -10.77 8.63 -34.71
N VAL A 318 -11.25 7.58 -34.05
CA VAL A 318 -12.56 7.54 -33.40
C VAL A 318 -12.34 7.26 -31.92
N ASP A 319 -12.79 8.17 -31.08
CA ASP A 319 -12.79 7.99 -29.65
C ASP A 319 -14.08 7.26 -29.24
N ALA A 320 -13.93 6.07 -28.67
CA ALA A 320 -15.02 5.29 -28.14
C ALA A 320 -15.00 5.41 -26.61
N PRO A 321 -15.98 6.09 -25.96
CA PRO A 321 -16.07 6.18 -24.51
C PRO A 321 -16.61 4.86 -23.90
N ALA A 322 -16.01 3.75 -24.33
CA ALA A 322 -16.43 2.38 -24.02
C ALA A 322 -15.27 1.54 -23.48
N ALA A 323 -15.57 0.68 -22.54
CA ALA A 323 -14.69 -0.39 -22.14
C ALA A 323 -14.86 -1.57 -23.10
N LEU A 324 -13.77 -1.99 -23.74
CA LEU A 324 -13.73 -3.05 -24.75
C LEU A 324 -12.46 -3.86 -24.59
N GLY A 325 -12.54 -5.17 -24.85
CA GLY A 325 -11.34 -5.95 -25.09
C GLY A 325 -10.67 -5.58 -26.44
N ALA A 326 -9.35 -5.76 -26.54
CA ALA A 326 -8.57 -5.41 -27.74
C ALA A 326 -9.13 -6.03 -29.04
N GLY A 327 -9.62 -7.30 -28.95
CA GLY A 327 -10.27 -7.98 -30.08
C GLY A 327 -11.54 -7.30 -30.56
N ALA A 328 -12.40 -6.88 -29.62
CA ALA A 328 -13.64 -6.17 -29.93
C ALA A 328 -13.35 -4.79 -30.55
N ALA A 329 -12.41 -4.03 -29.99
CA ALA A 329 -11.99 -2.74 -30.56
C ALA A 329 -11.40 -2.88 -31.96
N LYS A 330 -10.61 -3.93 -32.21
CA LYS A 330 -10.10 -4.25 -33.54
C LYS A 330 -11.21 -4.60 -34.52
N ALA A 331 -12.22 -5.36 -34.06
CA ALA A 331 -13.41 -5.69 -34.86
C ALA A 331 -14.17 -4.42 -35.26
N VAL A 332 -14.39 -3.49 -34.34
CA VAL A 332 -15.02 -2.19 -34.58
C VAL A 332 -14.24 -1.41 -35.64
N ALA A 333 -12.92 -1.24 -35.50
CA ALA A 333 -12.10 -0.53 -36.47
C ALA A 333 -12.16 -1.16 -37.85
N THR A 334 -12.13 -2.51 -37.94
CA THR A 334 -12.19 -3.26 -39.18
C THR A 334 -13.57 -3.12 -39.84
N ALA A 335 -14.65 -3.22 -39.06
CA ALA A 335 -16.02 -3.06 -39.57
C ALA A 335 -16.27 -1.65 -40.07
N MET A 336 -15.79 -0.61 -39.38
CA MET A 336 -15.88 0.78 -39.81
C MET A 336 -15.17 1.00 -41.13
N LEU A 337 -13.94 0.48 -41.28
CA LEU A 337 -13.18 0.63 -42.52
C LEU A 337 -13.86 -0.11 -43.70
N ALA A 338 -14.26 -1.36 -43.48
CA ALA A 338 -14.97 -2.16 -44.50
C ALA A 338 -16.30 -1.50 -44.94
N ARG A 339 -17.01 -0.88 -43.98
CA ARG A 339 -18.23 -0.11 -44.29
C ARG A 339 -17.90 1.10 -45.14
N ALA A 340 -16.90 1.90 -44.78
CA ALA A 340 -16.49 3.08 -45.53
C ALA A 340 -16.08 2.71 -46.97
N GLU A 341 -15.41 1.55 -47.18
CA GLU A 341 -15.10 1.03 -48.53
C GLU A 341 -16.33 0.62 -49.30
N THR A 342 -17.28 -0.04 -48.66
CA THR A 342 -18.50 -0.56 -49.32
C THR A 342 -19.47 0.58 -49.68
N GLU A 343 -19.70 1.50 -48.74
CA GLU A 343 -20.62 2.62 -48.90
C GLU A 343 -20.16 3.68 -49.93
N ARG A 344 -18.95 3.55 -50.49
CA ARG A 344 -18.54 4.38 -51.64
C ARG A 344 -19.34 4.10 -52.92
N VAL A 345 -19.98 2.92 -53.00
CA VAL A 345 -20.82 2.54 -54.12
C VAL A 345 -22.26 2.91 -53.77
N GLY A 346 -22.80 3.85 -54.51
CA GLY A 346 -24.16 4.30 -54.41
C GLY A 346 -25.02 3.87 -55.63
N ARG A 347 -26.32 3.80 -55.42
CA ARG A 347 -27.33 3.52 -56.43
C ARG A 347 -28.53 4.45 -56.20
N ARG A 348 -29.06 5.05 -57.23
CA ARG A 348 -30.31 5.78 -57.17
C ARG A 348 -31.36 4.99 -57.90
N VAL A 349 -32.49 4.73 -57.26
CA VAL A 349 -33.61 3.96 -57.80
C VAL A 349 -34.86 4.85 -57.77
N LYS A 350 -35.63 4.78 -58.80
CA LYS A 350 -36.96 5.44 -58.87
C LYS A 350 -38.04 4.37 -58.78
N GLY A 351 -39.05 4.63 -57.99
CA GLY A 351 -40.22 3.79 -57.84
C GLY A 351 -41.49 4.66 -57.80
N ASP A 352 -42.59 3.99 -57.78
CA ASP A 352 -43.91 4.64 -57.65
C ASP A 352 -44.15 5.05 -56.16
N VAL A 353 -45.37 5.48 -55.86
CA VAL A 353 -45.77 5.90 -54.51
C VAL A 353 -45.72 4.76 -53.46
N THR A 354 -45.85 3.52 -53.96
CA THR A 354 -45.78 2.34 -53.01
C THR A 354 -44.41 2.17 -52.40
N ALA A 355 -43.34 2.61 -53.09
CA ALA A 355 -41.98 2.63 -52.55
C ALA A 355 -41.81 3.63 -51.40
N LEU A 356 -42.77 4.47 -51.08
CA LEU A 356 -42.77 5.36 -49.91
C LEU A 356 -42.82 4.59 -48.59
N ALA A 357 -43.29 3.34 -48.59
CA ALA A 357 -43.24 2.46 -47.42
C ALA A 357 -41.81 2.04 -47.02
N ILE A 358 -40.81 2.29 -47.89
CA ILE A 358 -39.41 1.98 -47.74
C ILE A 358 -38.68 3.23 -47.28
N GLY A 359 -38.25 3.22 -46.04
CA GLY A 359 -37.61 4.37 -45.39
C GLY A 359 -36.08 4.27 -45.26
N PRO A 360 -35.44 5.37 -44.83
CA PRO A 360 -34.03 5.36 -44.51
C PRO A 360 -33.70 4.25 -43.48
N GLY A 361 -32.60 3.52 -43.72
CA GLY A 361 -32.19 2.40 -42.88
C GLY A 361 -32.73 1.04 -43.33
N ASP A 362 -33.71 0.96 -44.17
CA ASP A 362 -34.22 -0.32 -44.71
C ASP A 362 -33.22 -0.96 -45.67
N ARG A 363 -33.30 -2.29 -45.75
CA ARG A 363 -32.46 -3.11 -46.65
C ARG A 363 -33.23 -3.52 -47.87
N VAL A 364 -32.62 -3.34 -49.01
CA VAL A 364 -33.29 -3.61 -50.29
C VAL A 364 -32.40 -4.43 -51.22
N ALA A 365 -33.04 -5.27 -52.03
CA ALA A 365 -32.45 -5.88 -53.20
C ALA A 365 -33.20 -5.33 -54.43
N ILE A 366 -32.48 -4.97 -55.50
CA ILE A 366 -33.07 -4.47 -56.75
C ILE A 366 -33.35 -5.68 -57.63
N ALA A 367 -34.56 -5.80 -58.11
CA ALA A 367 -34.97 -6.90 -58.99
C ALA A 367 -34.07 -6.97 -60.25
N GLY A 368 -33.58 -8.16 -60.57
CA GLY A 368 -32.68 -8.38 -61.69
C GLY A 368 -31.25 -7.86 -61.53
N GLU A 369 -30.88 -7.35 -60.33
CA GLU A 369 -29.50 -6.95 -60.03
C GLU A 369 -28.89 -7.78 -58.87
N THR A 370 -27.60 -8.00 -58.95
CA THR A 370 -26.86 -8.63 -57.86
C THR A 370 -26.44 -7.58 -56.84
N GLY A 371 -26.52 -7.92 -55.54
CA GLY A 371 -26.06 -7.05 -54.45
C GLY A 371 -27.17 -6.76 -53.45
N ARG A 372 -26.76 -6.25 -52.28
CA ARG A 372 -27.67 -5.77 -51.24
C ARG A 372 -27.37 -4.30 -51.01
N TRP A 373 -28.43 -3.57 -50.76
CA TRP A 373 -28.38 -2.13 -50.63
C TRP A 373 -29.07 -1.72 -49.33
N ARG A 374 -28.68 -0.59 -48.81
CA ARG A 374 -29.32 0.08 -47.69
C ARG A 374 -29.83 1.45 -48.18
N VAL A 375 -31.04 1.78 -47.85
CA VAL A 375 -31.61 3.09 -48.11
C VAL A 375 -30.95 4.14 -47.25
N ALA A 376 -30.31 5.12 -47.89
CA ALA A 376 -29.72 6.27 -47.21
C ALA A 376 -30.74 7.40 -47.09
N THR A 377 -31.46 7.69 -48.21
CA THR A 377 -32.46 8.75 -48.28
C THR A 377 -33.63 8.25 -49.10
N ALA A 378 -34.85 8.60 -48.72
CA ALA A 378 -36.07 8.42 -49.50
C ALA A 378 -36.72 9.78 -49.70
N THR A 379 -37.02 10.14 -50.97
CA THR A 379 -37.61 11.44 -51.33
C THR A 379 -38.84 11.18 -52.20
N LEU A 380 -39.97 11.80 -51.88
CA LEU A 380 -41.18 11.77 -52.67
C LEU A 380 -41.33 13.11 -53.39
N GLU A 381 -41.34 13.08 -54.70
CA GLU A 381 -41.54 14.26 -55.52
C GLU A 381 -42.40 13.92 -56.74
N GLY A 382 -43.48 14.65 -56.98
CA GLY A 382 -44.39 14.44 -58.14
C GLY A 382 -44.97 13.02 -58.18
N MET A 383 -45.35 12.40 -57.04
CA MET A 383 -45.89 11.04 -56.95
C MET A 383 -44.86 9.94 -57.30
N ALA A 384 -43.61 10.27 -57.51
CA ALA A 384 -42.52 9.32 -57.70
C ALA A 384 -41.61 9.31 -56.48
N THR A 385 -41.26 8.14 -56.03
CA THR A 385 -40.29 7.93 -54.90
C THR A 385 -38.91 7.75 -55.49
N THR A 386 -37.94 8.53 -54.97
CA THR A 386 -36.53 8.35 -55.29
C THR A 386 -35.80 7.83 -54.03
N LEU A 387 -35.17 6.64 -54.15
CA LEU A 387 -34.38 6.02 -53.12
C LEU A 387 -32.90 6.19 -53.46
N GLU A 388 -32.13 6.82 -52.53
CA GLU A 388 -30.69 6.82 -52.61
C GLU A 388 -30.16 5.65 -51.74
N LEU A 389 -29.44 4.76 -52.39
CA LEU A 389 -28.97 3.51 -51.83
C LEU A 389 -27.46 3.51 -51.69
N VAL A 390 -26.94 2.92 -50.66
CA VAL A 390 -25.53 2.60 -50.48
C VAL A 390 -25.35 1.08 -50.42
N ALA A 391 -24.26 0.57 -50.97
CA ALA A 391 -24.01 -0.86 -50.99
C ALA A 391 -23.81 -1.41 -49.56
N GLU A 392 -24.34 -2.61 -49.31
CA GLU A 392 -24.19 -3.34 -48.06
C GLU A 392 -23.42 -4.65 -48.29
N ARG A 393 -22.45 -4.93 -47.45
CA ARG A 393 -21.67 -6.18 -47.48
C ARG A 393 -21.74 -6.87 -46.12
N ALA A 394 -21.63 -8.20 -46.11
CA ALA A 394 -21.52 -8.95 -44.89
C ALA A 394 -20.24 -8.57 -44.11
N ALA A 395 -20.34 -8.55 -42.79
CA ALA A 395 -19.18 -8.27 -41.91
C ALA A 395 -18.07 -9.33 -42.12
N THR A 396 -16.85 -8.88 -42.20
CA THR A 396 -15.66 -9.74 -42.20
C THR A 396 -15.21 -9.97 -40.75
N LEU A 397 -14.77 -11.20 -40.47
CA LEU A 397 -14.19 -11.53 -39.15
C LEU A 397 -12.91 -10.71 -38.89
N PRO A 398 -12.71 -10.22 -37.70
CA PRO A 398 -11.53 -9.41 -37.39
C PRO A 398 -10.27 -10.26 -37.37
N ALA A 399 -9.14 -9.66 -37.72
CA ALA A 399 -7.81 -10.23 -37.47
C ALA A 399 -7.49 -10.25 -35.98
N SER A 400 -6.55 -11.10 -35.60
CA SER A 400 -6.06 -11.16 -34.22
C SER A 400 -5.58 -9.79 -33.72
N ALA A 401 -5.88 -9.47 -32.48
CA ALA A 401 -5.49 -8.22 -31.84
C ALA A 401 -4.66 -8.49 -30.59
N SER A 402 -3.74 -7.60 -30.29
CA SER A 402 -2.98 -7.62 -29.04
C SER A 402 -3.34 -6.39 -28.21
N PRO A 403 -3.58 -6.53 -26.92
CA PRO A 403 -3.80 -5.38 -26.03
C PRO A 403 -2.51 -4.60 -25.77
N GLY A 404 -1.34 -5.12 -26.18
CA GLY A 404 -0.03 -4.60 -25.81
C GLY A 404 0.39 -5.00 -24.40
N ARG A 405 1.50 -4.41 -23.89
CA ARG A 405 2.02 -4.68 -22.55
C ARG A 405 1.36 -3.75 -21.53
N SER A 406 0.86 -4.31 -20.44
CA SER A 406 0.35 -3.56 -19.29
C SER A 406 1.39 -3.57 -18.16
N LEU A 407 1.55 -2.42 -17.52
CA LEU A 407 2.17 -2.31 -16.20
C LEU A 407 1.02 -2.01 -15.22
N GLY A 408 0.38 -3.04 -14.71
CA GLY A 408 -0.64 -2.89 -13.65
C GLY A 408 0.00 -2.36 -12.37
N ALA A 409 -0.75 -1.55 -11.61
CA ALA A 409 -0.35 -1.21 -10.25
C ALA A 409 -0.36 -2.50 -9.41
N PRO A 410 0.68 -2.78 -8.60
CA PRO A 410 0.69 -3.96 -7.75
C PRO A 410 -0.48 -3.88 -6.75
N ASP A 411 -1.34 -4.88 -6.79
CA ASP A 411 -2.49 -5.02 -5.87
C ASP A 411 -2.19 -6.11 -4.85
N ALA A 412 -1.28 -5.81 -3.91
CA ALA A 412 -0.94 -6.70 -2.83
C ALA A 412 -1.79 -6.39 -1.59
N VAL A 413 -2.43 -7.43 -1.03
CA VAL A 413 -3.25 -7.33 0.18
C VAL A 413 -2.35 -7.14 1.40
N ALA A 414 -2.74 -6.26 2.34
CA ALA A 414 -1.97 -6.00 3.56
C ALA A 414 -2.02 -7.18 4.55
N GLY A 415 -3.14 -7.90 4.61
CA GLY A 415 -3.37 -8.91 5.63
C GLY A 415 -3.54 -8.31 7.02
N THR A 416 -3.36 -9.14 8.06
CA THR A 416 -3.38 -8.72 9.47
C THR A 416 -1.99 -8.29 9.94
N THR A 417 -1.94 -7.35 10.88
CA THR A 417 -0.69 -6.83 11.44
C THR A 417 -0.07 -7.83 12.42
N ILE A 418 1.21 -8.14 12.21
CA ILE A 418 2.05 -8.86 13.17
C ILE A 418 2.91 -7.83 13.87
N LEU A 419 2.84 -7.79 15.20
CA LEU A 419 3.55 -6.83 16.03
C LEU A 419 4.42 -7.56 17.05
N HIS A 420 5.69 -7.20 17.11
CA HIS A 420 6.61 -7.63 18.16
C HIS A 420 7.24 -6.42 18.84
N ALA A 421 7.23 -6.42 20.17
CA ALA A 421 7.94 -5.46 20.98
C ALA A 421 8.89 -6.21 21.93
N PHE A 422 10.13 -5.74 22.05
CA PHE A 422 11.16 -6.43 22.82
C PHE A 422 12.30 -5.48 23.19
N GLU A 423 13.02 -5.80 24.25
CA GLU A 423 14.26 -5.13 24.63
C GLU A 423 15.45 -6.02 24.28
N LEU A 424 16.50 -5.44 23.71
CA LEU A 424 17.74 -6.14 23.37
C LEU A 424 18.94 -5.47 24.02
N PRO A 425 20.05 -6.22 24.25
CA PRO A 425 21.34 -5.60 24.49
C PRO A 425 21.68 -4.57 23.44
N ALA A 426 22.42 -3.52 23.82
CA ALA A 426 22.73 -2.42 22.93
C ALA A 426 23.21 -2.89 21.55
N LEU A 427 22.56 -2.42 20.48
CA LEU A 427 22.88 -2.76 19.10
C LEU A 427 23.91 -1.80 18.49
N ASP A 428 24.05 -0.63 19.06
CA ASP A 428 24.98 0.43 18.69
C ASP A 428 26.01 0.71 19.80
N GLU A 429 26.91 1.66 19.56
CA GLU A 429 27.94 2.05 20.54
C GLU A 429 27.40 3.04 21.61
N ALA A 430 26.15 3.46 21.52
CA ALA A 430 25.57 4.43 22.43
C ALA A 430 25.32 3.80 23.79
N LEU A 431 25.89 4.39 24.84
CA LEU A 431 25.58 4.03 26.23
C LEU A 431 24.27 4.71 26.63
N LEU A 432 23.22 3.89 26.78
CA LEU A 432 21.91 4.35 27.18
C LEU A 432 21.80 4.49 28.70
N GLY A 433 21.06 5.50 29.14
CA GLY A 433 20.69 5.70 30.54
C GLY A 433 19.27 5.23 30.86
N GLU A 434 18.45 4.96 29.86
CA GLU A 434 17.05 4.49 29.98
C GLU A 434 16.84 3.26 29.09
N PRO A 435 15.99 2.30 29.50
CA PRO A 435 15.66 1.15 28.66
C PRO A 435 15.14 1.56 27.29
N ARG A 436 15.58 0.85 26.25
CA ARG A 436 15.16 1.05 24.87
C ARG A 436 14.32 -0.13 24.43
N LEU A 437 13.05 0.16 24.14
CA LEU A 437 12.16 -0.80 23.51
C LEU A 437 12.36 -0.77 21.99
N LEU A 438 12.43 -1.93 21.37
CA LEU A 438 12.42 -2.11 19.92
C LEU A 438 11.07 -2.66 19.49
N VAL A 439 10.53 -2.11 18.40
CA VAL A 439 9.25 -2.53 17.84
C VAL A 439 9.49 -2.93 16.39
N ALA A 440 9.11 -4.16 16.05
CA ALA A 440 9.13 -4.70 14.69
C ALA A 440 7.70 -5.06 14.28
N ALA A 441 7.28 -4.65 13.09
CA ALA A 441 5.95 -4.94 12.59
C ALA A 441 5.98 -5.27 11.09
N ALA A 442 5.05 -6.12 10.67
CA ALA A 442 4.76 -6.43 9.28
C ALA A 442 3.33 -6.93 9.15
N GLY A 443 2.85 -7.19 7.94
CA GLY A 443 1.57 -7.85 7.70
C GLY A 443 1.73 -9.32 7.35
N THR A 444 0.63 -10.07 7.44
CA THR A 444 0.53 -11.41 6.86
C THR A 444 0.44 -11.39 5.33
N GLY A 445 0.38 -10.22 4.73
CA GLY A 445 0.38 -10.00 3.27
C GLY A 445 1.41 -8.96 2.85
N ALA A 446 1.94 -9.12 1.64
CA ALA A 446 2.99 -8.26 1.07
C ALA A 446 2.58 -6.79 0.84
N GLY A 447 1.29 -6.48 0.92
CA GLY A 447 0.77 -5.11 0.77
C GLY A 447 0.81 -4.27 2.05
N TRP A 448 1.14 -4.84 3.19
CA TRP A 448 1.25 -4.10 4.45
C TRP A 448 2.41 -3.08 4.38
N ARG A 449 2.21 -1.88 4.92
CA ARG A 449 3.19 -0.80 4.81
C ARG A 449 3.62 -0.22 6.14
N ARG A 450 2.69 0.32 6.91
CA ARG A 450 2.93 1.03 8.17
C ARG A 450 1.74 0.94 9.09
N ALA A 451 1.99 1.13 10.39
CA ALA A 451 0.99 1.34 11.41
C ALA A 451 1.40 2.51 12.31
N ALA A 452 0.43 3.22 12.86
CA ALA A 452 0.67 4.19 13.91
C ALA A 452 0.96 3.46 15.22
N LEU A 453 1.98 3.90 15.97
CA LEU A 453 2.39 3.27 17.22
C LEU A 453 1.95 4.11 18.42
N ARG A 454 1.43 3.45 19.42
CA ARG A 454 1.14 4.00 20.75
C ARG A 454 1.55 3.01 21.83
N TYR A 455 1.84 3.50 23.04
CA TYR A 455 2.18 2.66 24.17
C TYR A 455 1.39 3.08 25.41
N SER A 456 1.27 2.15 26.34
CA SER A 456 0.71 2.34 27.68
C SER A 456 1.65 1.74 28.73
N LEU A 457 1.77 2.44 29.86
CA LEU A 457 2.49 1.99 31.06
C LEU A 457 1.55 1.65 32.23
N ASP A 458 0.24 1.73 32.02
CA ASP A 458 -0.83 1.62 33.01
C ASP A 458 -1.93 0.65 32.57
N ASP A 459 -1.53 -0.47 31.94
CA ASP A 459 -2.39 -1.56 31.48
C ASP A 459 -3.53 -1.09 30.54
N GLY A 460 -3.22 -0.12 29.68
CA GLY A 460 -4.15 0.38 28.66
C GLY A 460 -5.10 1.49 29.15
N ALA A 461 -4.94 1.96 30.38
CA ALA A 461 -5.77 3.04 30.92
C ALA A 461 -5.50 4.39 30.23
N SER A 462 -4.25 4.64 29.84
CA SER A 462 -3.86 5.77 29.02
C SER A 462 -2.86 5.35 27.91
N TRP A 463 -2.96 6.01 26.75
CA TRP A 463 -2.12 5.72 25.59
C TRP A 463 -1.35 6.95 25.13
N THR A 464 -0.07 6.78 24.86
CA THR A 464 0.80 7.83 24.33
C THR A 464 1.27 7.46 22.93
N ALA A 465 1.06 8.33 21.97
CA ALA A 465 1.52 8.14 20.59
C ALA A 465 3.04 8.31 20.49
N ILE A 466 3.71 7.41 19.75
CA ILE A 466 5.17 7.39 19.54
C ILE A 466 5.58 7.51 18.07
N GLY A 467 4.65 7.80 17.19
CA GLY A 467 4.88 7.91 15.74
C GLY A 467 4.41 6.69 14.99
N GLY A 468 5.12 6.28 13.95
CA GLY A 468 4.79 5.11 13.14
C GLY A 468 5.84 4.02 13.23
N THR A 469 5.49 2.83 12.73
CA THR A 469 6.43 1.72 12.54
C THR A 469 7.49 2.10 11.51
N ALA A 470 8.64 1.44 11.57
CA ALA A 470 9.64 1.40 10.52
C ALA A 470 9.09 0.71 9.24
N LEU A 471 9.96 0.44 8.27
CA LEU A 471 9.59 -0.40 7.12
C LEU A 471 9.15 -1.79 7.59
N PRO A 472 8.35 -2.53 6.79
CA PRO A 472 7.96 -3.90 7.14
C PRO A 472 9.16 -4.76 7.48
N ALA A 473 9.15 -5.36 8.68
CA ALA A 473 10.21 -6.24 9.13
C ALA A 473 10.05 -7.65 8.56
N THR A 474 11.15 -8.37 8.37
CA THR A 474 11.11 -9.80 8.04
C THR A 474 10.80 -10.59 9.29
N LEU A 475 9.57 -11.08 9.40
CA LEU A 475 9.00 -11.76 10.56
C LEU A 475 8.57 -13.18 10.20
N GLY A 476 8.58 -14.04 11.21
CA GLY A 476 8.12 -15.41 11.07
C GLY A 476 8.08 -16.15 12.41
N ALA A 477 7.91 -17.45 12.31
CA ALA A 477 7.95 -18.35 13.46
C ALA A 477 8.76 -19.61 13.11
N LEU A 478 9.37 -20.22 14.11
CA LEU A 478 10.06 -21.49 13.92
C LEU A 478 9.06 -22.56 13.47
N ALA A 479 9.37 -23.26 12.38
CA ALA A 479 8.59 -24.40 11.93
C ALA A 479 8.81 -25.63 12.82
N ASP A 480 10.05 -25.80 13.30
CA ASP A 480 10.46 -26.89 14.17
C ASP A 480 11.20 -26.37 15.39
N ALA A 481 11.29 -27.19 16.45
CA ALA A 481 12.04 -26.84 17.65
C ALA A 481 13.56 -26.71 17.38
N LEU A 482 14.18 -25.69 17.94
CA LEU A 482 15.62 -25.46 17.87
C LEU A 482 16.25 -25.87 19.20
N PRO A 483 17.09 -26.92 19.27
CA PRO A 483 17.80 -27.31 20.50
C PRO A 483 18.75 -26.22 21.02
N ALA A 484 19.09 -26.25 22.29
CA ALA A 484 20.18 -25.45 22.83
C ALA A 484 21.49 -25.76 22.09
N GLY A 485 22.30 -24.74 21.82
CA GLY A 485 23.50 -24.85 21.01
C GLY A 485 24.73 -24.20 21.68
N PRO A 486 25.93 -24.39 21.14
CA PRO A 486 27.14 -23.81 21.65
C PRO A 486 27.19 -22.30 21.41
N VAL A 487 27.58 -21.52 22.42
CA VAL A 487 27.74 -20.06 22.32
C VAL A 487 29.15 -19.60 21.94
N THR A 488 30.14 -20.48 22.04
CA THR A 488 31.56 -20.16 21.78
C THR A 488 32.09 -20.71 20.46
N LEU A 489 31.29 -21.53 19.78
CA LEU A 489 31.65 -22.17 18.52
C LEU A 489 30.55 -21.90 17.51
N LEU A 490 30.92 -21.88 16.22
CA LEU A 490 29.95 -21.88 15.12
C LEU A 490 29.19 -23.21 15.17
N ASP A 491 27.88 -23.13 15.33
CA ASP A 491 27.01 -24.30 15.32
C ASP A 491 26.69 -24.70 13.88
N ARG A 492 27.41 -25.71 13.39
CA ARG A 492 27.24 -26.29 12.06
C ARG A 492 26.26 -27.46 12.02
N ARG A 493 25.78 -27.90 13.18
CA ARG A 493 24.83 -29.03 13.31
C ARG A 493 23.41 -28.56 13.49
N GLY A 494 23.25 -27.46 14.20
CA GLY A 494 21.96 -26.82 14.37
C GLY A 494 21.47 -26.18 13.06
N GLU A 495 20.19 -26.29 12.82
CA GLU A 495 19.51 -25.57 11.74
C GLU A 495 18.22 -24.93 12.26
N ILE A 496 17.86 -23.80 11.71
CA ILE A 496 16.59 -23.14 11.97
C ILE A 496 15.69 -23.35 10.74
N LEU A 497 14.55 -23.97 10.94
CA LEU A 497 13.47 -23.96 9.96
C LEU A 497 12.48 -22.88 10.38
N VAL A 498 12.29 -21.87 9.52
CA VAL A 498 11.41 -20.74 9.78
C VAL A 498 10.35 -20.60 8.69
N ASP A 499 9.12 -20.40 9.10
CA ASP A 499 8.02 -19.98 8.26
C ASP A 499 7.85 -18.46 8.37
N LEU A 500 8.14 -17.74 7.28
CA LEU A 500 7.96 -16.29 7.21
C LEU A 500 6.49 -15.93 7.03
N ALA A 501 6.10 -14.74 7.41
CA ALA A 501 4.72 -14.29 7.45
C ALA A 501 4.03 -14.29 6.08
N HIS A 502 4.78 -14.05 4.99
CA HIS A 502 4.27 -14.13 3.61
C HIS A 502 5.42 -14.41 2.63
N ASP A 503 5.07 -14.83 1.42
CA ASP A 503 5.99 -15.23 0.34
C ASP A 503 6.84 -14.10 -0.26
N GLY A 504 6.47 -12.85 -0.01
CA GLY A 504 7.26 -11.68 -0.40
C GLY A 504 8.46 -11.40 0.51
N MET A 505 8.58 -12.08 1.67
CA MET A 505 9.74 -11.96 2.56
C MET A 505 10.88 -12.87 2.11
N VAL A 506 12.10 -12.36 2.14
CA VAL A 506 13.28 -13.06 1.63
C VAL A 506 14.41 -13.00 2.66
N LEU A 507 15.09 -14.12 2.87
CA LEU A 507 16.32 -14.21 3.65
C LEU A 507 17.52 -14.47 2.71
N SER A 508 18.67 -13.92 3.05
CA SER A 508 19.89 -14.08 2.25
C SER A 508 21.03 -14.60 3.08
N GLY A 509 21.87 -15.44 2.50
CA GLY A 509 23.13 -15.84 3.13
C GLY A 509 24.12 -14.67 3.21
N ALA A 510 25.09 -14.78 4.11
CA ALA A 510 26.16 -13.82 4.30
C ALA A 510 27.51 -14.53 4.45
N ASP A 511 28.58 -13.95 3.92
CA ASP A 511 29.93 -14.47 4.16
C ASP A 511 30.38 -14.23 5.63
N ALA A 512 31.42 -14.94 6.05
CA ALA A 512 31.89 -14.86 7.43
C ALA A 512 32.27 -13.43 7.84
N GLY A 513 32.87 -12.65 6.95
CA GLY A 513 33.22 -11.25 7.25
C GLY A 513 32.00 -10.34 7.40
N ALA A 514 30.92 -10.60 6.67
CA ALA A 514 29.65 -9.88 6.83
C ALA A 514 28.96 -10.25 8.16
N VAL A 515 28.95 -11.54 8.51
CA VAL A 515 28.43 -12.03 9.80
C VAL A 515 29.22 -11.41 10.97
N ASP A 516 30.54 -11.34 10.87
CA ASP A 516 31.38 -10.69 11.89
C ASP A 516 31.06 -9.18 12.04
N ARG A 517 30.66 -8.52 10.97
CA ARG A 517 30.22 -7.11 10.99
C ARG A 517 28.77 -6.94 11.45
N GLY A 518 28.05 -8.02 11.77
CA GLY A 518 26.71 -7.98 12.33
C GLY A 518 25.57 -8.32 11.35
N ALA A 519 25.89 -8.80 10.14
CA ALA A 519 24.85 -9.24 9.18
C ALA A 519 24.05 -10.44 9.71
N ASN A 520 22.83 -10.58 9.25
CA ASN A 520 21.91 -11.68 9.54
C ASN A 520 21.67 -11.90 11.04
N LEU A 521 21.61 -10.80 11.81
CA LEU A 521 21.21 -10.85 13.21
C LEU A 521 19.70 -11.05 13.30
N ALA A 522 19.28 -12.11 13.95
CA ALA A 522 17.87 -12.41 14.15
C ALA A 522 17.57 -12.65 15.64
N LEU A 523 16.37 -12.27 16.06
CA LEU A 523 15.79 -12.61 17.34
C LEU A 523 14.95 -13.87 17.19
N VAL A 524 15.31 -14.94 17.91
CA VAL A 524 14.58 -16.20 17.98
C VAL A 524 14.12 -16.38 19.43
N GLY A 525 12.81 -16.31 19.67
CA GLY A 525 12.34 -16.15 21.04
C GLY A 525 12.96 -14.91 21.68
N ASP A 526 13.80 -15.09 22.71
CA ASP A 526 14.55 -14.02 23.37
C ASP A 526 16.08 -14.13 23.16
N GLU A 527 16.51 -15.01 22.27
CA GLU A 527 17.91 -15.21 21.91
C GLU A 527 18.27 -14.47 20.62
N LEU A 528 19.39 -13.76 20.61
CA LEU A 528 20.00 -13.24 19.39
C LEU A 528 20.86 -14.32 18.74
N VAL A 529 20.55 -14.64 17.50
CA VAL A 529 21.23 -15.64 16.67
C VAL A 529 21.68 -14.97 15.36
N GLN A 530 22.84 -15.35 14.85
CA GLN A 530 23.24 -15.03 13.48
C GLN A 530 23.33 -16.30 12.65
N PHE A 531 23.07 -16.19 11.33
CA PHE A 531 23.19 -17.29 10.39
C PHE A 531 24.01 -16.87 9.17
N ALA A 532 24.81 -17.79 8.63
CA ALA A 532 25.60 -17.54 7.43
C ALA A 532 24.89 -18.04 6.15
N ALA A 533 24.18 -19.15 6.22
CA ALA A 533 23.49 -19.74 5.07
C ALA A 533 21.96 -19.64 5.21
N ALA A 534 21.30 -19.26 4.14
CA ALA A 534 19.84 -19.25 4.02
C ALA A 534 19.42 -19.94 2.72
N GLU A 535 18.51 -20.90 2.80
CA GLU A 535 18.01 -21.70 1.69
C GLU A 535 16.49 -21.70 1.71
N GLN A 536 15.87 -21.29 0.61
CA GLN A 536 14.41 -21.33 0.48
C GLN A 536 13.96 -22.75 0.13
N LEU A 537 13.12 -23.35 0.96
CA LEU A 537 12.55 -24.68 0.76
C LEU A 537 11.16 -24.66 0.13
N ALA A 538 10.38 -23.60 0.44
CA ALA A 538 9.03 -23.34 -0.08
C ALA A 538 8.78 -21.83 -0.07
N PRO A 539 7.69 -21.30 -0.64
CA PRO A 539 7.45 -19.86 -0.75
C PRO A 539 7.68 -19.06 0.53
N CYS A 540 7.22 -19.56 1.68
CA CYS A 540 7.42 -18.90 2.98
C CYS A 540 8.46 -19.61 3.86
N ARG A 541 8.87 -20.86 3.52
CA ARG A 541 9.72 -21.70 4.37
C ARG A 541 11.18 -21.62 4.01
N TRP A 542 12.01 -21.32 5.01
CA TRP A 542 13.46 -21.17 4.89
C TRP A 542 14.20 -22.05 5.86
N ARG A 543 15.37 -22.52 5.44
CA ARG A 543 16.36 -23.21 6.25
C ARG A 543 17.56 -22.31 6.46
N LEU A 544 17.94 -22.08 7.71
CA LEU A 544 19.09 -21.28 8.09
C LEU A 544 20.13 -22.19 8.77
N ARG A 545 21.38 -22.06 8.39
CA ARG A 545 22.50 -22.88 8.87
C ARG A 545 23.72 -22.03 9.20
N ASP A 546 24.75 -22.70 9.79
CA ASP A 546 25.99 -22.08 10.26
C ASP A 546 25.64 -20.96 11.27
N LEU A 547 25.11 -21.40 12.41
CA LEU A 547 24.52 -20.52 13.41
C LEU A 547 25.57 -20.04 14.42
N SER A 548 25.52 -18.76 14.76
CA SER A 548 26.21 -18.19 15.93
C SER A 548 25.16 -17.87 16.98
N ARG A 549 25.13 -18.68 18.05
CA ARG A 549 24.13 -18.65 19.12
C ARG A 549 24.51 -17.67 20.23
N GLY A 550 23.53 -17.20 21.01
CA GLY A 550 23.74 -16.37 22.20
C GLY A 550 24.44 -15.04 21.91
N ARG A 551 24.19 -14.44 20.77
CA ARG A 551 24.85 -13.19 20.37
C ARG A 551 24.55 -12.06 21.36
N ARG A 552 25.52 -11.16 21.52
CA ARG A 552 25.45 -10.01 22.44
C ARG A 552 25.15 -10.41 23.90
N GLY A 553 25.45 -11.64 24.25
CA GLY A 553 25.31 -12.15 25.64
C GLY A 553 23.90 -12.61 25.99
N THR A 554 23.01 -12.75 25.03
CA THR A 554 21.74 -13.47 25.24
C THR A 554 22.00 -14.95 25.49
N VAL A 555 21.05 -15.62 26.15
CA VAL A 555 21.23 -17.03 26.57
C VAL A 555 20.78 -17.94 25.44
N ALA A 556 21.66 -18.86 25.03
CA ALA A 556 21.33 -19.89 24.04
C ALA A 556 20.56 -21.04 24.73
N VAL A 557 19.25 -21.03 24.54
CA VAL A 557 18.32 -22.04 25.08
C VAL A 557 17.70 -22.86 23.95
N ALA A 558 16.97 -23.91 24.33
CA ALA A 558 16.07 -24.57 23.38
C ALA A 558 14.85 -23.69 23.11
N HIS A 559 14.41 -23.62 21.84
CA HIS A 559 13.23 -22.90 21.43
C HIS A 559 12.23 -23.91 20.84
N GLU A 560 10.98 -23.78 21.23
CA GLU A 560 9.91 -24.62 20.72
C GLU A 560 9.47 -24.17 19.29
N ALA A 561 8.83 -25.07 18.56
CA ALA A 561 8.15 -24.71 17.33
C ALA A 561 7.12 -23.61 17.61
N GLY A 562 6.98 -22.65 16.68
CA GLY A 562 6.14 -21.45 16.87
C GLY A 562 6.85 -20.28 17.60
N ALA A 563 8.07 -20.45 18.10
CA ALA A 563 8.84 -19.34 18.66
C ALA A 563 9.02 -18.24 17.59
N ARG A 564 8.87 -16.98 18.00
CA ARG A 564 9.00 -15.83 17.08
C ARG A 564 10.37 -15.78 16.43
N PHE A 565 10.39 -15.38 15.18
CA PHE A 565 11.58 -15.02 14.42
C PHE A 565 11.46 -13.59 13.92
N VAL A 566 12.46 -12.75 14.20
CA VAL A 566 12.53 -11.36 13.74
C VAL A 566 13.94 -11.10 13.22
N LEU A 567 14.08 -10.80 11.92
CA LEU A 567 15.34 -10.31 11.38
C LEU A 567 15.57 -8.87 11.85
N ILE A 568 16.69 -8.60 12.48
CA ILE A 568 17.00 -7.29 13.07
C ILE A 568 17.80 -6.46 12.08
N GLU A 569 17.14 -5.52 11.45
CA GLU A 569 17.73 -4.55 10.53
C GLU A 569 17.40 -3.12 11.00
N PRO A 570 18.33 -2.16 10.93
CA PRO A 570 18.10 -0.80 11.42
C PRO A 570 16.89 -0.09 10.79
N GLU A 571 16.59 -0.41 9.54
CA GLU A 571 15.50 0.19 8.76
C GLU A 571 14.13 -0.41 9.04
N THR A 572 14.08 -1.59 9.70
CA THR A 572 12.84 -2.36 9.91
C THR A 572 12.39 -2.42 11.37
N VAL A 573 13.19 -1.85 12.28
CA VAL A 573 12.85 -1.76 13.71
C VAL A 573 12.74 -0.30 14.15
N THR A 574 11.68 0.01 14.90
CA THR A 574 11.51 1.32 15.54
C THR A 574 12.05 1.26 16.95
N ALA A 575 13.02 2.12 17.30
CA ALA A 575 13.59 2.21 18.63
C ALA A 575 12.92 3.32 19.44
N VAL A 576 12.41 3.00 20.63
CA VAL A 576 11.62 3.91 21.46
C VAL A 576 12.23 3.99 22.86
N SER A 577 12.46 5.21 23.36
CA SER A 577 12.81 5.49 24.75
C SER A 577 11.55 5.96 25.49
N LEU A 578 11.14 5.25 26.52
CA LEU A 578 9.82 5.39 27.14
C LEU A 578 9.83 6.10 28.48
N GLY A 579 11.01 6.39 29.06
CA GLY A 579 11.13 6.88 30.43
C GLY A 579 10.68 5.84 31.49
N ALA A 580 10.68 4.56 31.12
CA ALA A 580 10.25 3.46 31.97
C ALA A 580 11.45 2.77 32.61
N SER A 581 11.22 2.01 33.70
CA SER A 581 12.25 1.33 34.47
C SER A 581 12.33 -0.17 34.17
N PRO A 582 13.48 -0.82 34.38
CA PRO A 582 13.56 -2.28 34.37
C PRO A 582 12.53 -2.93 35.30
N GLY A 583 11.92 -4.01 34.87
CA GLY A 583 10.83 -4.70 35.57
C GLY A 583 9.43 -4.20 35.23
N GLN A 584 9.29 -3.13 34.45
CA GLN A 584 8.00 -2.59 34.07
C GLN A 584 7.48 -3.26 32.78
N ALA A 585 6.18 -3.59 32.76
CA ALA A 585 5.48 -4.01 31.56
C ALA A 585 5.08 -2.80 30.71
N VAL A 586 5.19 -2.94 29.39
CA VAL A 586 4.79 -1.94 28.41
C VAL A 586 3.83 -2.58 27.43
N GLN A 587 2.62 -2.07 27.32
CA GLN A 587 1.72 -2.42 26.23
C GLN A 587 2.05 -1.54 25.03
N VAL A 588 2.13 -2.14 23.86
CA VAL A 588 2.35 -1.46 22.58
C VAL A 588 1.22 -1.84 21.64
N ALA A 589 0.61 -0.85 21.03
CA ALA A 589 -0.39 -1.03 20.00
C ALA A 589 0.09 -0.45 18.67
N ALA A 590 -0.23 -1.14 17.58
CA ALA A 590 0.02 -0.73 16.21
C ALA A 590 -1.31 -0.63 15.47
N ASP A 591 -1.73 0.58 15.15
CA ASP A 591 -2.96 0.87 14.41
C ASP A 591 -2.63 0.95 12.92
N ALA A 592 -2.90 -0.13 12.20
CA ALA A 592 -2.75 -0.22 10.75
C ALA A 592 -4.07 0.07 10.03
N VAL A 593 -4.05 0.05 8.71
CA VAL A 593 -5.26 0.29 7.90
C VAL A 593 -6.24 -0.88 8.05
N GLY A 594 -7.32 -0.67 8.80
CA GLY A 594 -8.37 -1.67 9.02
C GLY A 594 -8.02 -2.76 10.04
N ASP A 595 -6.91 -2.61 10.78
CA ASP A 595 -6.45 -3.60 11.75
C ASP A 595 -5.68 -2.94 12.90
N THR A 596 -5.79 -3.47 14.11
CA THR A 596 -5.01 -3.04 15.28
C THR A 596 -4.40 -4.28 15.93
N ALA A 597 -3.08 -4.26 16.13
CA ALA A 597 -2.37 -5.31 16.86
C ALA A 597 -1.83 -4.76 18.18
N GLU A 598 -1.90 -5.57 19.25
CA GLU A 598 -1.39 -5.21 20.57
C GLU A 598 -0.45 -6.29 21.09
N VAL A 599 0.60 -5.88 21.81
CA VAL A 599 1.57 -6.78 22.46
C VAL A 599 2.06 -6.17 23.77
N VAL A 600 2.37 -7.03 24.75
CA VAL A 600 3.00 -6.64 26.00
C VAL A 600 4.47 -7.03 25.96
N ALA A 601 5.35 -6.10 26.29
CA ALA A 601 6.78 -6.32 26.45
C ALA A 601 7.22 -6.02 27.89
N MET A 602 8.08 -6.88 28.45
CA MET A 602 8.73 -6.64 29.74
C MET A 602 10.08 -5.98 29.52
N LEU A 603 10.32 -4.86 30.18
CA LEU A 603 11.63 -4.23 30.18
C LEU A 603 12.52 -4.94 31.22
N THR A 604 13.53 -5.63 30.72
CA THR A 604 14.48 -6.39 31.60
C THR A 604 15.69 -5.56 32.01
N GLY A 605 15.90 -4.41 31.35
CA GLY A 605 17.12 -3.62 31.49
C GLY A 605 18.25 -4.10 30.56
N ALA A 606 18.01 -5.05 29.67
CA ALA A 606 19.05 -5.62 28.80
C ALA A 606 19.79 -4.56 27.95
N SER A 607 19.15 -3.44 27.63
CA SER A 607 19.75 -2.35 26.86
C SER A 607 20.63 -1.41 27.69
N ILE A 608 20.53 -1.44 29.04
CA ILE A 608 21.20 -0.50 29.93
C ILE A 608 22.07 -1.17 30.99
N LEU A 609 21.88 -2.46 31.23
CA LEU A 609 22.65 -3.22 32.23
C LEU A 609 23.87 -3.89 31.57
N PRO A 610 25.00 -4.04 32.28
CA PRO A 610 26.12 -4.80 31.76
C PRO A 610 25.75 -6.28 31.56
N PRO A 611 26.32 -6.97 30.58
CA PRO A 611 26.15 -8.41 30.43
C PRO A 611 26.81 -9.17 31.60
N ALA A 612 26.30 -10.37 31.89
CA ALA A 612 26.89 -11.23 32.94
C ALA A 612 28.38 -11.48 32.68
N PRO A 613 29.25 -11.52 33.69
CA PRO A 613 30.64 -11.94 33.56
C PRO A 613 30.76 -13.35 32.96
N VAL A 614 31.90 -13.65 32.34
CA VAL A 614 32.13 -14.95 31.69
C VAL A 614 33.47 -15.55 32.14
N ARG A 615 33.73 -16.82 31.74
CA ARG A 615 34.94 -17.56 32.07
C ARG A 615 35.26 -17.54 33.56
N LEU A 616 34.31 -17.99 34.37
CA LEU A 616 34.55 -18.23 35.77
C LEU A 616 35.50 -19.44 35.88
N GLU A 617 36.67 -19.22 36.44
CA GLU A 617 37.71 -20.21 36.58
C GLU A 617 38.13 -20.31 38.05
N VAL A 618 38.40 -21.52 38.53
CA VAL A 618 38.81 -21.80 39.90
C VAL A 618 40.21 -22.35 39.91
N ALA A 619 41.10 -21.71 40.64
CA ALA A 619 42.45 -22.17 40.88
C ALA A 619 42.65 -22.50 42.38
N VAL A 620 42.77 -23.79 42.69
CA VAL A 620 43.03 -24.27 44.07
C VAL A 620 44.47 -23.97 44.45
N GLN A 621 44.68 -23.40 45.63
CA GLN A 621 45.97 -23.03 46.14
C GLN A 621 46.53 -24.13 47.10
N GLY A 622 47.84 -24.11 47.34
CA GLY A 622 48.50 -25.12 48.20
C GLY A 622 48.08 -25.08 49.65
N ASP A 623 47.52 -23.97 50.15
CA ASP A 623 46.98 -23.80 51.48
C ASP A 623 45.54 -24.28 51.66
N GLY A 624 44.95 -24.86 50.59
CA GLY A 624 43.57 -25.31 50.60
C GLY A 624 42.55 -24.23 50.23
N SER A 625 42.94 -22.98 50.10
CA SER A 625 42.07 -21.90 49.57
C SER A 625 41.83 -22.05 48.04
N ALA A 626 40.92 -21.29 47.50
CA ALA A 626 40.71 -21.22 46.04
C ALA A 626 40.59 -19.78 45.60
N LEU A 627 41.18 -19.48 44.42
CA LEU A 627 41.02 -18.19 43.77
C LEU A 627 40.07 -18.36 42.62
N VAL A 628 38.91 -17.67 42.69
CA VAL A 628 37.94 -17.60 41.62
C VAL A 628 38.22 -16.35 40.81
N ARG A 629 38.34 -16.52 39.50
CA ARG A 629 38.57 -15.42 38.53
C ARG A 629 37.48 -15.44 37.50
N TRP A 630 37.18 -14.26 36.91
CA TRP A 630 36.25 -14.11 35.81
C TRP A 630 36.70 -13.05 34.82
N ARG A 631 35.98 -12.92 33.72
CA ARG A 631 36.20 -11.87 32.74
C ARG A 631 34.97 -11.00 32.65
N ARG A 632 35.16 -9.65 32.67
CA ARG A 632 34.10 -8.70 32.46
C ARG A 632 33.64 -8.69 31.02
N ARG A 633 32.41 -8.21 30.80
CA ARG A 633 31.89 -7.82 29.47
C ARG A 633 31.37 -6.39 29.51
N GLY A 634 31.53 -5.64 28.42
CA GLY A 634 30.98 -4.28 28.27
C GLY A 634 29.62 -4.26 27.59
N ARG A 635 28.85 -3.23 27.85
CA ARG A 635 27.55 -3.00 27.17
C ARG A 635 27.70 -2.59 25.72
N GLY A 636 28.75 -1.84 25.38
CA GLY A 636 29.01 -1.30 24.06
C GLY A 636 30.05 -2.09 23.28
N ASP A 637 30.19 -1.75 22.02
CA ASP A 637 31.23 -2.18 21.08
C ASP A 637 31.48 -3.71 21.06
N TRP A 638 30.63 -4.41 20.34
CA TRP A 638 30.73 -5.85 20.13
C TRP A 638 31.66 -6.22 18.94
N ARG A 639 32.39 -5.24 18.41
CA ARG A 639 33.35 -5.46 17.32
C ARG A 639 34.66 -6.02 17.87
N TRP A 640 35.26 -6.94 17.15
CA TRP A 640 36.59 -7.43 17.45
C TRP A 640 37.63 -6.30 17.32
N ARG A 641 38.45 -6.09 18.36
CA ARG A 641 39.55 -5.14 18.33
C ARG A 641 40.84 -5.89 18.65
N ASP A 642 41.82 -5.84 17.73
CA ASP A 642 43.12 -6.40 17.95
C ASP A 642 43.92 -5.53 18.94
N GLY A 643 44.51 -6.19 19.96
CA GLY A 643 45.46 -5.58 20.89
C GLY A 643 44.89 -4.54 21.85
N ALA A 644 43.54 -4.37 21.91
CA ALA A 644 42.88 -3.46 22.82
C ALA A 644 41.86 -4.18 23.70
N ASP A 645 41.78 -3.79 24.99
CA ASP A 645 40.72 -4.23 25.87
C ASP A 645 39.40 -3.51 25.56
N THR A 646 38.28 -4.18 25.81
CA THR A 646 36.94 -3.59 25.67
C THR A 646 36.77 -2.44 26.65
N PRO A 647 36.28 -1.23 26.19
CA PRO A 647 35.97 -0.16 27.11
C PRO A 647 35.05 -0.59 28.24
N LEU A 648 35.28 -0.06 29.47
CA LEU A 648 34.48 -0.46 30.64
C LEU A 648 32.99 -0.17 30.40
N GLY A 649 32.67 1.00 29.86
CA GLY A 649 31.28 1.43 29.59
C GLY A 649 30.46 1.75 30.86
N GLU A 650 31.08 1.61 32.03
CA GLU A 650 30.53 1.88 33.38
C GLU A 650 31.39 2.91 34.09
N GLU A 651 30.84 3.57 35.12
CA GLU A 651 31.61 4.55 35.91
C GLU A 651 32.83 3.95 36.61
N ARG A 652 32.72 2.68 37.04
CA ARG A 652 33.81 1.94 37.68
C ARG A 652 33.66 0.45 37.47
N GLU A 653 34.78 -0.27 37.56
CA GLU A 653 34.80 -1.74 37.57
C GLU A 653 34.52 -2.25 38.98
N GLN A 654 33.34 -2.89 39.16
CA GLN A 654 32.94 -3.39 40.45
C GLN A 654 32.03 -4.63 40.31
N TYR A 655 32.14 -5.58 41.23
CA TYR A 655 31.38 -6.82 41.19
C TYR A 655 30.77 -7.12 42.55
N ARG A 656 29.54 -7.61 42.56
CA ARG A 656 28.90 -8.24 43.70
C ARG A 656 29.07 -9.74 43.56
N VAL A 657 29.74 -10.35 44.55
CA VAL A 657 30.03 -11.78 44.58
C VAL A 657 29.32 -12.41 45.77
N THR A 658 28.44 -13.37 45.52
CA THR A 658 27.77 -14.17 46.52
C THR A 658 28.46 -15.53 46.60
N VAL A 659 28.95 -15.88 47.77
CA VAL A 659 29.59 -17.16 48.05
C VAL A 659 28.68 -17.98 48.94
N THR A 660 28.29 -19.16 48.48
CA THR A 660 27.37 -20.06 49.17
C THR A 660 28.05 -21.42 49.38
N PRO A 661 28.77 -21.67 50.50
CA PRO A 661 29.25 -22.98 50.84
C PRO A 661 28.09 -23.88 51.28
N ALA A 662 28.17 -25.20 51.03
CA ALA A 662 27.08 -26.13 51.32
C ALA A 662 26.67 -26.19 52.80
N ALA A 663 27.63 -26.07 53.75
CA ALA A 663 27.41 -26.20 55.19
C ALA A 663 27.71 -24.91 55.99
N LEU A 664 27.89 -23.77 55.33
CA LEU A 664 28.09 -22.47 55.97
C LEU A 664 27.10 -21.42 55.42
N PRO A 665 26.81 -20.35 56.21
CA PRO A 665 26.01 -19.25 55.74
C PRO A 665 26.62 -18.60 54.49
N ALA A 666 25.75 -18.20 53.55
CA ALA A 666 26.16 -17.42 52.39
C ALA A 666 26.70 -16.04 52.80
N ARG A 667 27.75 -15.58 52.12
CA ARG A 667 28.26 -14.21 52.26
C ARG A 667 28.26 -13.45 50.94
N VAL A 668 28.12 -12.15 51.02
CA VAL A 668 28.22 -11.24 49.89
C VAL A 668 29.45 -10.37 50.02
N ALA A 669 30.24 -10.27 48.98
CA ALA A 669 31.41 -9.37 48.89
C ALA A 669 31.24 -8.41 47.69
N ILE A 670 31.66 -7.17 47.87
CA ILE A 670 31.81 -6.19 46.78
C ILE A 670 33.32 -6.08 46.52
N VAL A 671 33.74 -6.32 45.30
CA VAL A 671 35.16 -6.28 44.91
C VAL A 671 35.36 -5.43 43.64
N ASP A 672 36.49 -4.72 43.58
CA ASP A 672 36.84 -3.84 42.47
C ASP A 672 37.80 -4.53 41.45
N THR A 673 38.01 -5.82 41.61
CA THR A 673 38.84 -6.65 40.71
C THR A 673 38.10 -7.92 40.32
N ALA A 674 38.40 -8.43 39.13
CA ALA A 674 37.75 -9.62 38.58
C ALA A 674 38.25 -10.93 39.21
N MET A 675 38.39 -10.94 40.54
CA MET A 675 38.79 -12.10 41.31
C MET A 675 38.33 -12.04 42.78
N LEU A 676 38.15 -13.22 43.38
CA LEU A 676 37.86 -13.36 44.82
C LEU A 676 38.51 -14.63 45.39
N SER A 677 39.10 -14.54 46.58
CA SER A 677 39.61 -15.69 47.29
C SER A 677 38.51 -16.35 48.15
N ILE A 678 38.42 -17.66 48.05
CA ILE A 678 37.57 -18.52 48.86
C ILE A 678 38.48 -19.22 49.89
N SER A 679 38.16 -19.10 51.17
CA SER A 679 39.01 -19.65 52.25
C SER A 679 39.00 -21.19 52.25
N ALA A 680 40.02 -21.76 52.80
CA ALA A 680 40.13 -23.22 53.04
C ALA A 680 38.95 -23.74 53.89
N THR A 681 38.46 -22.93 54.83
CA THR A 681 37.31 -23.27 55.71
C THR A 681 36.03 -23.37 54.92
N GLU A 682 35.76 -22.40 54.00
CA GLU A 682 34.57 -22.40 53.12
C GLU A 682 34.58 -23.63 52.21
N ARG A 683 35.74 -24.00 51.66
CA ARG A 683 35.89 -25.20 50.83
C ARG A 683 35.75 -26.51 51.61
N ALA A 684 36.25 -26.54 52.81
CA ALA A 684 36.11 -27.73 53.65
C ALA A 684 34.67 -28.02 54.10
N ALA A 685 33.80 -27.02 54.00
CA ALA A 685 32.37 -27.12 54.29
C ALA A 685 31.52 -27.77 53.18
N GLY A 686 32.15 -28.33 52.11
CA GLY A 686 31.48 -28.97 50.99
C GLY A 686 31.52 -28.13 49.72
N PRO A 687 30.72 -28.47 48.69
CA PRO A 687 30.66 -27.71 47.45
C PRO A 687 30.35 -26.23 47.69
N VAL A 688 31.08 -25.36 46.98
CA VAL A 688 30.90 -23.90 47.08
C VAL A 688 30.34 -23.38 45.78
N THR A 689 29.20 -22.73 45.84
CA THR A 689 28.64 -21.99 44.68
C THR A 689 29.05 -20.52 44.79
N VAL A 690 29.64 -20.00 43.73
CA VAL A 690 30.04 -18.60 43.61
C VAL A 690 29.25 -17.96 42.47
N GLU A 691 28.45 -16.96 42.82
CA GLU A 691 27.66 -16.16 41.88
C GLU A 691 28.27 -14.77 41.76
N VAL A 692 28.51 -14.31 40.53
CA VAL A 692 29.16 -13.02 40.24
C VAL A 692 28.24 -12.17 39.38
N ALA A 693 27.93 -10.96 39.82
CA ALA A 693 27.26 -9.93 39.04
C ALA A 693 28.15 -8.68 38.91
N GLN A 694 28.32 -8.15 37.74
CA GLN A 694 28.99 -6.88 37.52
C GLN A 694 28.04 -5.73 37.92
N ILE A 695 28.52 -4.78 38.69
CA ILE A 695 27.77 -3.59 39.09
C ILE A 695 28.01 -2.52 38.03
N GLY A 696 26.98 -2.18 37.30
CA GLY A 696 27.01 -1.12 36.29
C GLY A 696 26.38 0.18 36.78
N THR A 697 26.50 1.21 35.99
CA THR A 697 25.95 2.56 36.22
C THR A 697 24.45 2.57 36.49
N ASN A 698 23.71 1.76 35.75
CA ASN A 698 22.23 1.69 35.82
C ASN A 698 21.71 0.48 36.62
N GLY A 699 22.60 -0.35 37.18
CA GLY A 699 22.21 -1.53 37.96
C GLY A 699 23.17 -2.69 37.75
N ALA A 700 22.88 -3.82 38.42
CA ALA A 700 23.70 -5.00 38.35
C ALA A 700 23.36 -5.88 37.14
N SER A 701 24.36 -6.51 36.55
CA SER A 701 24.20 -7.54 35.52
C SER A 701 23.40 -8.75 36.01
N PRO A 702 22.89 -9.59 35.11
CA PRO A 702 22.58 -10.98 35.45
C PRO A 702 23.80 -11.67 36.07
N THR A 703 23.56 -12.66 36.95
CA THR A 703 24.63 -13.42 37.63
C THR A 703 25.22 -14.48 36.69
N ALA A 704 26.55 -14.69 36.82
CA ALA A 704 27.22 -15.90 36.34
C ALA A 704 27.62 -16.75 37.54
N ALA A 705 27.45 -18.05 37.47
CA ALA A 705 27.68 -18.94 38.58
C ALA A 705 28.67 -20.07 38.27
N ILE A 706 29.44 -20.51 39.27
CA ILE A 706 30.25 -21.70 39.20
C ILE A 706 30.16 -22.44 40.56
N THR A 707 30.08 -23.76 40.49
CA THR A 707 30.09 -24.62 41.68
C THR A 707 31.29 -25.56 41.62
N PHE A 708 32.05 -25.71 42.68
CA PHE A 708 33.25 -26.51 42.74
C PHE A 708 33.48 -27.11 44.10
#